data_1592de715dde31dc17435c66bbade25a
#
_entry.id   1592de715dde31dc17435c66bbade25a
#
_cell.length_a   1.000
_cell.length_b   1.000
_cell.length_c   1.000
_cell.angle_alpha   90.00
_cell.angle_beta   90.00
_cell.angle_gamma   90.00
#
_symmetry.space_group_name_H-M   'P 1'
#
loop_
_entity.id
_entity.type
_entity.pdbx_description
1 polymer ?
#
loop_
_entity_poly.entity_id
_entity_poly.type
_entity_poly.pdbx_seq_one_letter_code
_entity_poly.pdbx_strand_id
1 'polypeptide(L)'
;MRYLVTGCAGFIASRVCEMLLEQGAEVVGLDDLNDAYDVRLKHWRLARLLGISHDVKADHRLNLDPRKDHISECGKFVFIKGATSNRQDVQRAFALGRYDAVLNLAARAGVPASFKDPIGFQRANTEGVGNILDAMAEHGVKVHVLASTSSVYAPEPGVEARRSKENDPTDHPRSPYAASKKAAELLCHSYAARKDHPIHTTVVRYFTVYGPAGRPDMSIFRFIESCLRGTSIEVTGDGNQSRDFTYVDDVARGTIMAAKGGSGFRIINLGGGKTPATINELIRAIESAGGKKLRRKKAAPAMGDMATSMADISKAKAELGWEPQTTLAQGLRRTVSWHKKFRAFAKSINLTGQTPVLGDEVIGVVGLGYVGLPLAHSLSKHFKVVGYDRSVDRIKQLRRGADRTNEIEEERLRDALASNLRVTDKPSELRNCSMIIVTVPTPVDESKLPDLIPVKSAAETIGKELRHMRKGTIIVYESTVYPGCTEEDCVPVIEQASGMKLGTGFHIGYSPERINPGDKEHTLEKITKVVAGDSKRTTARMVAVYAKISKDVHLAESIKVAEAAKVIENTQRDLNIALVNELVVIFERLGIKTSHVLRAAATKWNFLDFKPGLVGGHCIGVDPYYLTNRAQRAGYHPEIILAGRRLNDGMPKLFADYFVKRCINWGHSLSGQRVLLLGLTFKENIPDFRNSKSVDLVRELQTYGLNIDAYDPLIDVHSFMADKENHGVRVLRESPKDLTDYVAIVLAVGHKKFRSSEWLDKVHKAKKAGTKVFDLKNTWDVRDGLADWAP
;
A
#
# COMPACT_ATOMS: atom_id res chain seq x y z
N MET A 1 13.74 46.20 6.41
CA MET A 1 13.27 45.40 7.55
C MET A 1 13.61 43.95 7.32
N ARG A 2 14.00 43.23 8.38
CA ARG A 2 14.40 41.83 8.31
C ARG A 2 13.50 40.96 9.22
N TYR A 3 12.94 39.93 8.66
CA TYR A 3 11.96 39.07 9.33
C TYR A 3 12.43 37.63 9.43
N LEU A 4 12.18 36.97 10.58
CA LEU A 4 12.20 35.51 10.69
C LEU A 4 10.77 34.98 10.51
N VAL A 5 10.55 34.11 9.52
CA VAL A 5 9.28 33.49 9.24
C VAL A 5 9.39 31.99 9.42
N THR A 6 8.76 31.43 10.45
CA THR A 6 8.73 29.99 10.67
C THR A 6 7.57 29.35 9.89
N GLY A 7 7.76 28.08 9.43
CA GLY A 7 6.78 27.42 8.58
C GLY A 7 6.73 28.00 7.16
N CYS A 8 7.82 28.59 6.68
CA CYS A 8 7.90 29.38 5.44
C CYS A 8 7.51 28.61 4.17
N ALA A 9 7.66 27.30 4.13
CA ALA A 9 7.17 26.44 3.03
C ALA A 9 5.67 26.05 3.18
N GLY A 10 5.04 26.44 4.28
CA GLY A 10 3.61 26.26 4.54
C GLY A 10 2.73 27.15 3.66
N PHE A 11 1.42 26.86 3.61
CA PHE A 11 0.49 27.53 2.70
C PHE A 11 0.39 29.06 2.96
N ILE A 12 0.14 29.46 4.20
CA ILE A 12 -0.02 30.89 4.57
C ILE A 12 1.36 31.57 4.58
N ALA A 13 2.33 30.95 5.25
CA ALA A 13 3.64 31.54 5.46
C ALA A 13 4.43 31.80 4.18
N SER A 14 4.30 30.92 3.17
CA SER A 14 4.94 31.17 1.88
C SER A 14 4.42 32.43 1.20
N ARG A 15 3.10 32.69 1.30
CA ARG A 15 2.51 33.91 0.74
C ARG A 15 2.90 35.15 1.54
N VAL A 16 3.03 35.02 2.86
CA VAL A 16 3.59 36.07 3.72
C VAL A 16 5.03 36.41 3.29
N CYS A 17 5.89 35.39 3.10
CA CYS A 17 7.26 35.59 2.60
C CYS A 17 7.28 36.30 1.24
N GLU A 18 6.46 35.83 0.26
CA GLU A 18 6.36 36.46 -1.05
C GLU A 18 6.03 37.97 -0.93
N MET A 19 4.99 38.32 -0.15
CA MET A 19 4.57 39.70 0.04
C MET A 19 5.64 40.60 0.76
N LEU A 20 6.36 40.02 1.72
CA LEU A 20 7.47 40.71 2.38
C LEU A 20 8.62 41.01 1.40
N LEU A 21 8.97 40.02 0.58
CA LEU A 21 10.01 40.16 -0.45
C LEU A 21 9.57 41.15 -1.53
N GLU A 22 8.31 41.16 -1.95
CA GLU A 22 7.72 42.15 -2.87
C GLU A 22 7.81 43.59 -2.30
N GLN A 23 7.74 43.73 -0.97
CA GLN A 23 7.93 45.02 -0.26
C GLN A 23 9.40 45.39 -0.04
N GLY A 24 10.35 44.58 -0.54
CA GLY A 24 11.79 44.82 -0.42
C GLY A 24 12.41 44.40 0.90
N ALA A 25 11.68 43.68 1.76
CA ALA A 25 12.24 43.17 3.02
C ALA A 25 13.21 41.99 2.81
N GLU A 26 14.05 41.75 3.82
CA GLU A 26 14.84 40.52 3.94
C GLU A 26 14.08 39.51 4.78
N VAL A 27 14.08 38.26 4.37
CA VAL A 27 13.34 37.17 5.05
C VAL A 27 14.25 35.98 5.27
N VAL A 28 14.34 35.53 6.52
CA VAL A 28 14.89 34.23 6.88
C VAL A 28 13.71 33.27 7.14
N GLY A 29 13.68 32.17 6.41
CA GLY A 29 12.63 31.17 6.50
C GLY A 29 13.12 29.90 7.19
N LEU A 30 12.39 29.41 8.21
CA LEU A 30 12.65 28.14 8.89
C LEU A 30 11.47 27.18 8.64
N ASP A 31 11.73 25.98 8.08
CA ASP A 31 10.71 24.93 7.88
C ASP A 31 11.37 23.54 7.90
N ASP A 32 10.73 22.57 8.55
CA ASP A 32 11.21 21.19 8.62
C ASP A 32 10.86 20.35 7.37
N LEU A 33 10.05 20.90 6.47
CA LEU A 33 9.51 20.23 5.30
C LEU A 33 8.84 18.90 5.64
N ASN A 34 8.14 18.84 6.81
CA ASN A 34 7.44 17.63 7.24
C ASN A 34 6.38 17.20 6.23
N ASP A 35 6.00 15.92 6.31
CA ASP A 35 5.08 15.23 5.42
C ASP A 35 3.61 15.22 5.92
N ALA A 36 3.20 16.23 6.71
CA ALA A 36 1.82 16.35 7.18
C ALA A 36 0.79 16.35 6.02
N TYR A 37 1.20 16.78 4.85
CA TYR A 37 0.52 16.62 3.56
C TYR A 37 1.58 16.50 2.45
N ASP A 38 1.14 16.36 1.19
CA ASP A 38 2.06 16.20 0.05
C ASP A 38 3.19 17.24 0.05
N VAL A 39 4.39 16.80 0.41
CA VAL A 39 5.56 17.65 0.58
C VAL A 39 5.99 18.38 -0.69
N ARG A 40 5.60 17.86 -1.88
CA ARG A 40 5.89 18.51 -3.17
C ARG A 40 5.28 19.93 -3.26
N LEU A 41 4.14 20.16 -2.59
CA LEU A 41 3.59 21.52 -2.48
C LEU A 41 4.47 22.45 -1.65
N LYS A 42 5.15 21.95 -0.61
CA LYS A 42 6.12 22.73 0.16
C LYS A 42 7.34 23.06 -0.69
N HIS A 43 7.88 22.08 -1.40
CA HIS A 43 8.99 22.29 -2.33
C HIS A 43 8.62 23.27 -3.45
N TRP A 44 7.41 23.19 -3.99
CA TRP A 44 6.92 24.11 -5.01
C TRP A 44 6.87 25.56 -4.51
N ARG A 45 6.36 25.79 -3.29
CA ARG A 45 6.32 27.13 -2.69
C ARG A 45 7.72 27.65 -2.38
N LEU A 46 8.58 26.78 -1.82
CA LEU A 46 9.96 27.16 -1.47
C LEU A 46 10.79 27.48 -2.72
N ALA A 47 10.61 26.75 -3.81
CA ALA A 47 11.31 27.06 -5.06
C ALA A 47 10.97 28.44 -5.57
N ARG A 48 9.73 28.91 -5.43
CA ARG A 48 9.34 30.29 -5.79
C ARG A 48 10.05 31.32 -4.92
N LEU A 49 10.17 31.08 -3.61
CA LEU A 49 10.88 31.97 -2.69
C LEU A 49 12.37 32.02 -2.98
N LEU A 50 12.97 30.94 -3.45
CA LEU A 50 14.37 30.85 -3.83
C LEU A 50 14.66 31.43 -5.23
N GLY A 51 13.66 31.77 -6.03
CA GLY A 51 13.82 32.26 -7.40
C GLY A 51 14.16 31.16 -8.41
N ILE A 52 14.06 29.88 -8.01
CA ILE A 52 14.40 28.75 -8.90
C ILE A 52 13.38 28.64 -10.00
N SER A 53 13.82 28.68 -11.26
CA SER A 53 12.98 28.58 -12.47
C SER A 53 12.15 27.29 -12.49
N HIS A 54 10.87 27.40 -12.87
CA HIS A 54 9.87 26.35 -12.74
C HIS A 54 9.43 25.75 -14.05
N ASP A 55 10.11 24.73 -14.49
CA ASP A 55 9.46 23.68 -15.27
C ASP A 55 8.89 22.66 -14.28
N VAL A 56 7.60 22.82 -13.91
CA VAL A 56 6.97 22.02 -12.84
C VAL A 56 6.61 20.65 -13.38
N LYS A 57 7.59 19.73 -13.38
CA LYS A 57 7.34 18.30 -13.59
C LYS A 57 6.58 17.73 -12.39
N ALA A 58 5.82 16.64 -12.60
CA ALA A 58 4.98 16.02 -11.58
C ALA A 58 5.72 15.60 -10.30
N ASP A 59 7.04 15.43 -10.35
CA ASP A 59 7.91 14.99 -9.24
C ASP A 59 8.88 16.07 -8.75
N HIS A 60 8.49 17.33 -8.81
CA HIS A 60 9.36 18.43 -8.42
C HIS A 60 9.72 18.40 -6.93
N ARG A 61 10.99 18.14 -6.63
CA ARG A 61 11.60 18.26 -5.29
C ARG A 61 12.92 18.99 -5.41
N LEU A 62 13.14 19.92 -4.47
CA LEU A 62 14.43 20.58 -4.34
C LEU A 62 15.40 19.63 -3.62
N ASN A 63 16.60 19.49 -4.14
CA ASN A 63 17.68 18.82 -3.43
C ASN A 63 18.32 19.81 -2.44
N LEU A 64 17.89 19.76 -1.18
CA LEU A 64 18.29 20.68 -0.13
C LEU A 64 19.16 19.95 0.89
N ASP A 65 20.43 20.35 0.98
CA ASP A 65 21.32 19.87 2.05
C ASP A 65 20.84 20.44 3.40
N PRO A 66 20.46 19.62 4.39
CA PRO A 66 19.97 20.12 5.68
C PRO A 66 21.02 20.84 6.51
N ARG A 67 22.32 20.74 6.15
CA ARG A 67 23.43 21.40 6.85
C ARG A 67 23.77 22.78 6.31
N LYS A 68 23.21 23.13 5.13
CA LYS A 68 23.48 24.41 4.45
C LYS A 68 22.27 25.32 4.51
N ASP A 69 22.52 26.60 4.51
CA ASP A 69 21.51 27.62 4.31
C ASP A 69 21.38 27.86 2.79
N HIS A 70 20.12 27.93 2.33
CA HIS A 70 19.84 28.11 0.91
C HIS A 70 19.42 29.56 0.65
N ILE A 71 20.18 30.27 -0.12
CA ILE A 71 19.98 31.68 -0.39
C ILE A 71 19.34 31.87 -1.76
N SER A 72 18.32 32.73 -1.87
CA SER A 72 17.67 33.07 -3.13
C SER A 72 18.62 33.83 -4.08
N GLU A 73 18.34 33.75 -5.38
CA GLU A 73 19.11 34.41 -6.41
C GLU A 73 19.27 35.96 -6.15
N CYS A 74 18.24 36.61 -5.59
CA CYS A 74 18.29 38.02 -5.22
C CYS A 74 18.94 38.31 -3.85
N GLY A 75 19.38 37.27 -3.12
CA GLY A 75 20.01 37.40 -1.81
C GLY A 75 19.09 37.81 -0.66
N LYS A 76 17.83 38.12 -0.90
CA LYS A 76 16.86 38.60 0.12
C LYS A 76 16.11 37.54 0.89
N PHE A 77 16.13 36.30 0.43
CA PHE A 77 15.52 35.17 1.13
C PHE A 77 16.59 34.12 1.45
N VAL A 78 16.62 33.72 2.73
CA VAL A 78 17.50 32.65 3.23
C VAL A 78 16.62 31.54 3.79
N PHE A 79 16.76 30.33 3.31
CA PHE A 79 16.02 29.16 3.82
C PHE A 79 16.90 28.28 4.68
N ILE A 80 16.40 27.96 5.88
CA ILE A 80 16.98 27.01 6.83
C ILE A 80 16.04 25.81 6.95
N LYS A 81 16.57 24.63 6.66
CA LYS A 81 15.83 23.40 6.94
C LYS A 81 15.99 23.03 8.41
N GLY A 82 14.90 23.12 9.18
CA GLY A 82 14.91 22.84 10.61
C GLY A 82 13.52 22.95 11.24
N ALA A 83 13.39 22.44 12.46
CA ALA A 83 12.13 22.41 13.22
C ALA A 83 12.15 23.41 14.38
N THR A 84 11.05 24.10 14.62
CA THR A 84 10.91 25.01 15.79
C THR A 84 10.98 24.24 17.13
N SER A 85 10.59 22.95 17.17
CA SER A 85 10.72 22.09 18.35
C SER A 85 12.17 21.63 18.60
N ASN A 86 13.11 21.93 17.71
CA ASN A 86 14.54 21.69 17.93
C ASN A 86 15.23 23.02 18.29
N ARG A 87 15.68 23.17 19.52
CA ARG A 87 16.35 24.39 20.01
C ARG A 87 17.58 24.75 19.17
N GLN A 88 18.36 23.77 18.72
CA GLN A 88 19.56 24.03 17.91
C GLN A 88 19.20 24.62 16.55
N ASP A 89 18.14 24.15 15.90
CA ASP A 89 17.68 24.71 14.62
C ASP A 89 17.20 26.16 14.78
N VAL A 90 16.51 26.45 15.87
CA VAL A 90 16.06 27.81 16.22
C VAL A 90 17.27 28.72 16.46
N GLN A 91 18.25 28.30 17.27
CA GLN A 91 19.48 29.09 17.54
C GLN A 91 20.26 29.34 16.24
N ARG A 92 20.35 28.36 15.33
CA ARG A 92 20.97 28.56 14.01
C ARG A 92 20.25 29.64 13.21
N ALA A 93 18.94 29.73 13.24
CA ALA A 93 18.19 30.77 12.58
C ALA A 93 18.48 32.17 13.18
N PHE A 94 18.55 32.28 14.51
CA PHE A 94 18.85 33.54 15.19
C PHE A 94 20.32 33.98 15.04
N ALA A 95 21.25 33.05 14.85
CA ALA A 95 22.66 33.36 14.59
C ALA A 95 22.91 34.09 13.25
N LEU A 96 21.93 34.07 12.30
CA LEU A 96 22.06 34.79 11.02
C LEU A 96 21.90 36.30 11.13
N GLY A 97 21.59 36.84 12.31
CA GLY A 97 21.56 38.27 12.58
C GLY A 97 20.32 38.76 13.31
N ARG A 98 20.17 40.09 13.41
CA ARG A 98 19.05 40.72 14.11
C ARG A 98 17.79 40.74 13.25
N TYR A 99 16.64 40.56 13.87
CA TYR A 99 15.32 40.62 13.24
C TYR A 99 14.51 41.79 13.81
N ASP A 100 13.79 42.48 12.94
CA ASP A 100 12.83 43.52 13.35
C ASP A 100 11.56 42.86 13.94
N ALA A 101 11.16 41.68 13.41
CA ALA A 101 10.07 40.89 13.95
C ALA A 101 10.21 39.40 13.61
N VAL A 102 9.57 38.53 14.43
CA VAL A 102 9.38 37.11 14.18
C VAL A 102 7.91 36.82 13.89
N LEU A 103 7.66 36.24 12.71
CA LEU A 103 6.34 35.74 12.33
C LEU A 103 6.33 34.22 12.49
N ASN A 104 5.81 33.76 13.63
CA ASN A 104 5.81 32.36 14.00
C ASN A 104 4.56 31.65 13.49
N LEU A 105 4.65 31.18 12.22
CA LEU A 105 3.56 30.52 11.52
C LEU A 105 3.72 29.00 11.42
N ALA A 106 4.86 28.46 11.89
CA ALA A 106 5.06 27.02 11.98
C ALA A 106 4.05 26.40 12.94
N ALA A 107 3.32 25.39 12.48
CA ALA A 107 2.41 24.61 13.30
C ALA A 107 2.05 23.27 12.63
N ARG A 108 1.77 22.25 13.44
CA ARG A 108 0.96 21.11 13.00
C ARG A 108 -0.51 21.50 13.12
N ALA A 109 -1.26 21.39 12.02
CA ALA A 109 -2.66 21.79 11.93
C ALA A 109 -3.53 20.63 11.44
N GLY A 110 -4.74 20.52 11.99
CA GLY A 110 -5.74 19.50 11.62
C GLY A 110 -6.36 18.83 12.83
N VAL A 111 -7.67 19.06 13.05
CA VAL A 111 -8.40 18.50 14.20
C VAL A 111 -8.38 16.97 14.22
N PRO A 112 -8.74 16.24 13.14
CA PRO A 112 -8.71 14.78 13.16
C PRO A 112 -7.30 14.20 13.37
N ALA A 113 -6.27 14.84 12.82
CA ALA A 113 -4.88 14.40 12.96
C ALA A 113 -4.36 14.55 14.40
N SER A 114 -4.85 15.56 15.13
CA SER A 114 -4.40 15.82 16.51
C SER A 114 -4.87 14.77 17.51
N PHE A 115 -5.99 14.11 17.28
CA PHE A 115 -6.43 12.97 18.12
C PHE A 115 -5.54 11.74 17.92
N LYS A 116 -4.86 11.63 16.78
CA LYS A 116 -3.99 10.48 16.45
C LYS A 116 -2.57 10.65 17.00
N ASP A 117 -2.11 11.89 17.14
CA ASP A 117 -0.76 12.22 17.64
C ASP A 117 -0.79 13.49 18.51
N PRO A 118 -1.45 13.46 19.69
CA PRO A 118 -1.60 14.64 20.53
C PRO A 118 -0.25 15.18 21.02
N ILE A 119 0.71 14.30 21.34
CA ILE A 119 2.04 14.70 21.83
C ILE A 119 2.85 15.41 20.73
N GLY A 120 2.82 14.90 19.49
CA GLY A 120 3.49 15.57 18.37
C GLY A 120 2.89 16.96 18.07
N PHE A 121 1.59 17.18 18.32
CA PHE A 121 0.98 18.50 18.22
C PHE A 121 1.44 19.43 19.34
N GLN A 122 1.57 18.95 20.60
CA GLN A 122 2.13 19.73 21.71
C GLN A 122 3.58 20.13 21.45
N ARG A 123 4.43 19.20 21.01
CA ARG A 123 5.83 19.49 20.66
C ARG A 123 5.95 20.57 19.57
N ALA A 124 5.21 20.42 18.46
CA ALA A 124 5.31 21.39 17.37
C ALA A 124 4.73 22.76 17.73
N ASN A 125 3.56 22.79 18.39
CA ASN A 125 2.76 23.99 18.54
C ASN A 125 2.99 24.73 19.86
N THR A 126 3.45 24.05 20.91
CA THR A 126 3.67 24.64 22.25
C THR A 126 5.17 24.74 22.56
N GLU A 127 5.91 23.62 22.56
CA GLU A 127 7.36 23.59 22.77
C GLU A 127 8.09 24.43 21.72
N GLY A 128 7.70 24.28 20.44
CA GLY A 128 8.27 25.07 19.34
C GLY A 128 8.07 26.57 19.51
N VAL A 129 6.94 27.01 20.06
CA VAL A 129 6.71 28.45 20.40
C VAL A 129 7.58 28.89 21.55
N GLY A 130 7.75 28.04 22.59
CA GLY A 130 8.64 28.30 23.72
C GLY A 130 10.09 28.54 23.26
N ASN A 131 10.62 27.66 22.40
CA ASN A 131 11.99 27.80 21.86
C ASN A 131 12.18 29.13 21.08
N ILE A 132 11.16 29.55 20.31
CA ILE A 132 11.20 30.83 19.60
C ILE A 132 11.19 32.00 20.57
N LEU A 133 10.33 31.99 21.59
CA LEU A 133 10.24 33.06 22.59
C LEU A 133 11.55 33.20 23.42
N ASP A 134 12.15 32.08 23.81
CA ASP A 134 13.45 32.06 24.48
C ASP A 134 14.53 32.70 23.62
N ALA A 135 14.66 32.27 22.37
CA ALA A 135 15.62 32.81 21.44
C ALA A 135 15.38 34.31 21.15
N MET A 136 14.13 34.76 21.06
CA MET A 136 13.80 36.18 20.91
C MET A 136 14.27 36.98 22.11
N ALA A 137 14.08 36.48 23.33
CA ALA A 137 14.56 37.14 24.56
C ALA A 137 16.11 37.20 24.60
N GLU A 138 16.79 36.09 24.29
CA GLU A 138 18.24 35.99 24.21
C GLU A 138 18.86 36.98 23.17
N HIS A 139 18.20 37.16 22.03
CA HIS A 139 18.67 38.02 20.92
C HIS A 139 18.05 39.43 20.89
N GLY A 140 17.25 39.80 21.91
CA GLY A 140 16.66 41.14 22.06
C GLY A 140 15.59 41.50 21.02
N VAL A 141 14.93 40.52 20.41
CA VAL A 141 13.85 40.74 19.42
C VAL A 141 12.52 40.91 20.17
N LYS A 142 11.82 42.02 19.91
CA LYS A 142 10.65 42.44 20.70
C LYS A 142 9.31 42.23 20.03
N VAL A 143 9.25 42.12 18.70
CA VAL A 143 7.98 41.99 17.96
C VAL A 143 7.72 40.54 17.51
N HIS A 144 6.63 40.02 17.96
CA HIS A 144 6.21 38.64 17.65
C HIS A 144 4.79 38.58 17.09
N VAL A 145 4.59 37.78 16.05
CA VAL A 145 3.26 37.43 15.56
C VAL A 145 3.09 35.92 15.67
N LEU A 146 2.10 35.45 16.41
CA LEU A 146 1.77 34.04 16.54
C LEU A 146 0.56 33.67 15.69
N ALA A 147 0.71 32.71 14.77
CA ALA A 147 -0.43 32.10 14.10
C ALA A 147 -1.21 31.18 15.06
N SER A 148 -2.45 31.52 15.33
CA SER A 148 -3.42 30.70 16.08
C SER A 148 -4.58 30.29 15.17
N THR A 149 -5.70 29.90 15.73
CA THR A 149 -6.80 29.25 15.01
C THR A 149 -8.18 29.60 15.57
N SER A 150 -9.19 29.69 14.74
CA SER A 150 -10.60 29.77 15.17
C SER A 150 -11.08 28.52 15.91
N SER A 151 -10.35 27.39 15.82
CA SER A 151 -10.71 26.16 16.53
C SER A 151 -10.66 26.29 18.06
N VAL A 152 -10.02 27.33 18.59
CA VAL A 152 -10.02 27.60 20.04
C VAL A 152 -11.39 28.06 20.57
N TYR A 153 -12.25 28.62 19.70
CA TYR A 153 -13.57 29.12 20.08
C TYR A 153 -14.60 28.02 20.27
N ALA A 154 -14.45 26.90 19.63
CA ALA A 154 -15.31 25.70 19.62
C ALA A 154 -16.62 25.81 20.45
N PRO A 155 -17.69 26.42 19.94
CA PRO A 155 -18.93 26.59 20.68
C PRO A 155 -19.55 25.24 21.05
N GLU A 156 -20.27 25.16 22.16
CA GLU A 156 -20.98 23.95 22.58
C GLU A 156 -22.08 23.58 21.59
N PRO A 157 -22.42 22.28 21.45
CA PRO A 157 -23.53 21.84 20.63
C PRO A 157 -24.85 22.45 21.15
N GLY A 158 -25.64 23.00 20.24
CA GLY A 158 -26.92 23.62 20.58
C GLY A 158 -26.86 25.12 20.88
N VAL A 159 -25.65 25.72 20.96
CA VAL A 159 -25.52 27.18 21.05
C VAL A 159 -25.76 27.83 19.70
N GLU A 160 -26.58 28.87 19.68
CA GLU A 160 -26.89 29.59 18.45
C GLU A 160 -25.62 30.15 17.78
N ALA A 161 -25.55 30.04 16.46
CA ALA A 161 -24.39 30.44 15.70
C ALA A 161 -24.21 31.98 15.74
N ARG A 162 -23.19 32.44 16.44
CA ARG A 162 -22.80 33.84 16.51
C ARG A 162 -21.39 34.11 16.02
N ARG A 163 -21.07 35.39 15.76
CA ARG A 163 -19.69 35.77 15.43
C ARG A 163 -18.80 35.63 16.65
N SER A 164 -17.68 34.93 16.46
CA SER A 164 -16.67 34.75 17.52
C SER A 164 -15.85 36.03 17.69
N LYS A 165 -15.83 36.56 18.91
CA LYS A 165 -15.03 37.71 19.33
C LYS A 165 -13.77 37.27 20.06
N GLU A 166 -12.70 38.08 20.03
CA GLU A 166 -11.42 37.74 20.63
C GLU A 166 -11.47 37.54 22.16
N ASN A 167 -12.46 38.13 22.83
CA ASN A 167 -12.74 37.98 24.26
C ASN A 167 -13.69 36.83 24.59
N ASP A 168 -14.16 36.07 23.62
CA ASP A 168 -15.00 34.90 23.90
C ASP A 168 -14.17 33.84 24.67
N PRO A 169 -14.80 33.10 25.60
CA PRO A 169 -14.13 32.04 26.34
C PRO A 169 -13.52 30.98 25.43
N THR A 170 -12.30 30.56 25.74
CA THR A 170 -11.55 29.55 24.94
C THR A 170 -10.91 28.48 25.85
N ASP A 171 -11.45 28.28 27.05
CA ASP A 171 -10.87 27.45 28.10
C ASP A 171 -11.27 25.97 27.96
N HIS A 172 -12.22 25.65 27.07
CA HIS A 172 -12.70 24.31 26.82
C HIS A 172 -12.44 23.86 25.36
N PRO A 173 -11.15 23.71 24.95
CA PRO A 173 -10.80 23.32 23.58
C PRO A 173 -11.25 21.89 23.28
N ARG A 174 -11.92 21.67 22.13
CA ARG A 174 -12.54 20.38 21.77
C ARG A 174 -11.60 19.42 21.03
N SER A 175 -10.32 19.78 20.88
CA SER A 175 -9.32 18.90 20.25
C SER A 175 -7.93 19.18 20.79
N PRO A 176 -7.01 18.18 20.74
CA PRO A 176 -5.61 18.39 21.09
C PRO A 176 -4.93 19.50 20.26
N TYR A 177 -5.35 19.68 19.00
CA TYR A 177 -4.90 20.82 18.19
C TYR A 177 -5.29 22.18 18.79
N ALA A 178 -6.57 22.37 19.11
CA ALA A 178 -7.03 23.61 19.70
C ALA A 178 -6.36 23.85 21.08
N ALA A 179 -6.23 22.81 21.89
CA ALA A 179 -5.53 22.87 23.19
C ALA A 179 -4.07 23.31 23.03
N SER A 180 -3.32 22.74 22.07
CA SER A 180 -1.92 23.11 21.82
C SER A 180 -1.77 24.55 21.33
N LYS A 181 -2.70 25.06 20.53
CA LYS A 181 -2.70 26.46 20.08
C LYS A 181 -3.07 27.42 21.19
N LYS A 182 -4.04 27.07 22.05
CA LYS A 182 -4.37 27.86 23.24
C LYS A 182 -3.20 27.92 24.22
N ALA A 183 -2.51 26.80 24.48
CA ALA A 183 -1.30 26.78 25.32
C ALA A 183 -0.21 27.71 24.77
N ALA A 184 -0.01 27.75 23.44
CA ALA A 184 0.91 28.70 22.80
C ALA A 184 0.52 30.16 23.01
N GLU A 185 -0.79 30.50 22.92
CA GLU A 185 -1.29 31.86 23.25
C GLU A 185 -0.96 32.25 24.69
N LEU A 186 -1.14 31.33 25.66
CA LEU A 186 -0.85 31.57 27.08
C LEU A 186 0.65 31.76 27.32
N LEU A 187 1.53 30.99 26.67
CA LEU A 187 2.97 31.21 26.70
C LEU A 187 3.33 32.61 26.20
N CYS A 188 2.80 33.04 25.07
CA CYS A 188 3.05 34.37 24.55
C CYS A 188 2.59 35.46 25.51
N HIS A 189 1.44 35.28 26.18
CA HIS A 189 0.96 36.21 27.19
C HIS A 189 1.95 36.35 28.36
N SER A 190 2.51 35.22 28.85
CA SER A 190 3.48 35.23 29.97
C SER A 190 4.79 35.94 29.57
N TYR A 191 5.26 35.78 28.34
CA TYR A 191 6.45 36.50 27.86
C TYR A 191 6.20 37.99 27.60
N ALA A 192 4.99 38.38 27.22
CA ALA A 192 4.62 39.80 27.10
C ALA A 192 4.54 40.51 28.46
N ALA A 193 4.26 39.78 29.54
CA ALA A 193 4.19 40.29 30.91
C ALA A 193 5.56 40.40 31.62
N ARG A 194 6.65 39.90 31.00
CA ARG A 194 8.01 40.00 31.56
C ARG A 194 8.46 41.45 31.68
N LYS A 195 9.09 41.79 32.81
CA LYS A 195 9.61 43.16 33.05
C LYS A 195 11.00 43.38 32.43
N ASP A 196 11.80 42.35 32.40
CA ASP A 196 13.19 42.33 31.92
C ASP A 196 13.28 42.42 30.37
N HIS A 197 12.55 41.57 29.69
CA HIS A 197 12.53 41.48 28.22
C HIS A 197 11.09 41.22 27.71
N PRO A 198 10.22 42.25 27.69
CA PRO A 198 8.85 42.08 27.17
C PRO A 198 8.84 41.81 25.69
N ILE A 199 8.19 40.72 25.27
CA ILE A 199 7.98 40.39 23.87
C ILE A 199 6.54 40.75 23.53
N HIS A 200 6.42 41.78 22.70
CA HIS A 200 5.11 42.26 22.23
C HIS A 200 4.52 41.27 21.20
N THR A 201 3.49 40.53 21.61
CA THR A 201 2.89 39.49 20.76
C THR A 201 1.51 39.89 20.26
N THR A 202 1.36 39.85 18.91
CA THR A 202 0.03 39.81 18.28
C THR A 202 -0.30 38.37 17.91
N VAL A 203 -1.28 37.79 18.58
CA VAL A 203 -1.86 36.51 18.19
C VAL A 203 -2.88 36.72 17.09
N VAL A 204 -2.72 36.05 15.94
CA VAL A 204 -3.69 36.08 14.84
C VAL A 204 -4.46 34.76 14.80
N ARG A 205 -5.76 34.79 15.05
CA ARG A 205 -6.64 33.63 14.95
C ARG A 205 -7.19 33.53 13.56
N TYR A 206 -6.65 32.58 12.76
CA TYR A 206 -7.11 32.34 11.40
C TYR A 206 -8.40 31.54 11.38
N PHE A 207 -9.32 31.94 10.50
CA PHE A 207 -10.49 31.17 10.12
C PHE A 207 -10.13 30.26 8.92
N THR A 208 -11.12 29.82 8.12
CA THR A 208 -10.84 28.84 7.07
C THR A 208 -10.13 29.51 5.87
N VAL A 209 -8.80 29.39 5.80
CA VAL A 209 -7.98 29.99 4.75
C VAL A 209 -7.96 29.13 3.50
N TYR A 210 -8.13 29.77 2.32
CA TYR A 210 -8.06 29.10 1.02
C TYR A 210 -7.34 29.95 -0.03
N GLY A 211 -6.91 29.31 -1.13
CA GLY A 211 -6.20 30.00 -2.21
C GLY A 211 -5.38 29.07 -3.09
N PRO A 212 -4.63 29.66 -4.09
CA PRO A 212 -3.71 28.94 -4.94
C PRO A 212 -2.69 28.13 -4.16
N ALA A 213 -2.35 26.95 -4.65
CA ALA A 213 -1.41 26.03 -3.98
C ALA A 213 -1.77 25.77 -2.51
N GLY A 214 -3.06 25.71 -2.15
CA GLY A 214 -3.54 25.43 -0.81
C GLY A 214 -3.18 24.04 -0.31
N ARG A 215 -3.59 23.69 0.91
CA ARG A 215 -3.39 22.36 1.49
C ARG A 215 -4.31 21.34 0.77
N PRO A 216 -3.75 20.21 0.32
CA PRO A 216 -4.50 19.23 -0.47
C PRO A 216 -5.50 18.41 0.34
N ASP A 217 -5.32 18.32 1.67
CA ASP A 217 -6.20 17.66 2.61
C ASP A 217 -7.46 18.50 2.97
N MET A 218 -7.48 19.79 2.57
CA MET A 218 -8.63 20.68 2.81
C MET A 218 -9.70 20.55 1.71
N SER A 219 -10.96 20.79 2.08
CA SER A 219 -12.12 20.59 1.21
C SER A 219 -12.02 21.35 -0.13
N ILE A 220 -11.59 22.59 -0.13
CA ILE A 220 -11.52 23.42 -1.34
C ILE A 220 -10.57 22.82 -2.38
N PHE A 221 -9.35 22.43 -1.98
CA PHE A 221 -8.39 21.79 -2.90
C PHE A 221 -8.97 20.48 -3.45
N ARG A 222 -9.49 19.63 -2.58
CA ARG A 222 -10.10 18.33 -2.94
C ARG A 222 -11.28 18.50 -3.90
N PHE A 223 -12.17 19.45 -3.63
CA PHE A 223 -13.36 19.67 -4.44
C PHE A 223 -13.00 20.25 -5.82
N ILE A 224 -12.05 21.18 -5.89
CA ILE A 224 -11.54 21.70 -7.18
C ILE A 224 -10.93 20.57 -8.01
N GLU A 225 -10.04 19.75 -7.40
CA GLU A 225 -9.44 18.63 -8.10
C GLU A 225 -10.48 17.61 -8.57
N SER A 226 -11.44 17.27 -7.74
CA SER A 226 -12.53 16.37 -8.13
C SER A 226 -13.39 16.94 -9.25
N CYS A 227 -13.69 18.24 -9.22
CA CYS A 227 -14.41 18.93 -10.30
C CYS A 227 -13.65 18.82 -11.62
N LEU A 228 -12.36 19.13 -11.61
CA LEU A 228 -11.53 19.10 -12.81
C LEU A 228 -11.25 17.66 -13.33
N ARG A 229 -11.20 16.66 -12.43
CA ARG A 229 -11.03 15.23 -12.78
C ARG A 229 -12.34 14.57 -13.22
N GLY A 230 -13.51 15.12 -12.83
CA GLY A 230 -14.82 14.48 -13.01
C GLY A 230 -15.10 13.34 -12.04
N THR A 231 -14.43 13.33 -10.87
CA THR A 231 -14.62 12.33 -9.80
C THR A 231 -15.66 12.79 -8.79
N SER A 232 -16.17 11.86 -7.96
CA SER A 232 -17.10 12.19 -6.88
C SER A 232 -16.38 12.79 -5.67
N ILE A 233 -17.11 13.61 -4.90
CA ILE A 233 -16.71 14.13 -3.59
C ILE A 233 -17.54 13.50 -2.49
N GLU A 234 -16.96 13.35 -1.32
CA GLU A 234 -17.69 13.03 -0.10
C GLU A 234 -18.05 14.32 0.63
N VAL A 235 -19.34 14.48 0.93
CA VAL A 235 -19.89 15.59 1.69
C VAL A 235 -20.36 15.04 3.03
N THR A 236 -19.74 15.51 4.12
CA THR A 236 -20.12 15.14 5.48
C THR A 236 -21.46 15.77 5.83
N GLY A 237 -22.35 14.99 6.44
CA GLY A 237 -23.69 15.45 6.79
C GLY A 237 -24.57 15.79 5.57
N ASP A 238 -25.32 16.90 5.66
CA ASP A 238 -26.19 17.41 4.60
C ASP A 238 -25.56 18.54 3.76
N GLY A 239 -24.35 18.99 4.12
CA GLY A 239 -23.65 20.09 3.46
C GLY A 239 -24.12 21.50 3.86
N ASN A 240 -24.96 21.61 4.89
CA ASN A 240 -25.43 22.92 5.42
C ASN A 240 -24.47 23.52 6.45
N GLN A 241 -23.48 22.74 6.92
CA GLN A 241 -22.42 23.31 7.76
C GLN A 241 -21.70 24.43 7.01
N SER A 242 -21.45 25.56 7.70
CA SER A 242 -20.91 26.76 7.08
C SER A 242 -19.55 27.15 7.65
N ARG A 243 -18.72 27.78 6.80
CA ARG A 243 -17.37 28.23 7.16
C ARG A 243 -17.16 29.66 6.70
N ASP A 244 -16.39 30.38 7.52
CA ASP A 244 -15.88 31.71 7.16
C ASP A 244 -14.61 31.53 6.32
N PHE A 245 -14.78 31.52 5.00
CA PHE A 245 -13.69 31.34 4.06
C PHE A 245 -12.96 32.67 3.79
N THR A 246 -11.65 32.69 4.06
CA THR A 246 -10.80 33.87 3.90
C THR A 246 -9.71 33.60 2.88
N TYR A 247 -9.56 34.49 1.91
CA TYR A 247 -8.56 34.32 0.86
C TYR A 247 -7.15 34.56 1.38
N VAL A 248 -6.17 33.74 0.92
CA VAL A 248 -4.81 33.70 1.46
C VAL A 248 -4.07 35.02 1.39
N ASP A 249 -4.28 35.83 0.34
CA ASP A 249 -3.64 37.14 0.22
C ASP A 249 -4.14 38.14 1.28
N ASP A 250 -5.43 38.06 1.61
CA ASP A 250 -6.00 38.88 2.68
C ASP A 250 -5.45 38.49 4.04
N VAL A 251 -5.31 37.18 4.30
CA VAL A 251 -4.71 36.65 5.53
C VAL A 251 -3.23 37.04 5.63
N ALA A 252 -2.48 36.89 4.56
CA ALA A 252 -1.05 37.26 4.53
C ALA A 252 -0.85 38.76 4.80
N ARG A 253 -1.68 39.61 4.17
CA ARG A 253 -1.66 41.06 4.41
C ARG A 253 -1.95 41.39 5.88
N GLY A 254 -2.99 40.80 6.49
CA GLY A 254 -3.31 40.99 7.90
C GLY A 254 -2.21 40.53 8.84
N THR A 255 -1.55 39.42 8.52
CA THR A 255 -0.42 38.90 9.27
C THR A 255 0.79 39.85 9.24
N ILE A 256 1.09 40.44 8.08
CA ILE A 256 2.16 41.44 7.94
C ILE A 256 1.81 42.73 8.68
N MET A 257 0.56 43.16 8.63
CA MET A 257 0.08 44.33 9.38
C MET A 257 0.20 44.12 10.89
N ALA A 258 -0.07 42.90 11.38
CA ALA A 258 0.10 42.53 12.77
C ALA A 258 1.56 42.65 13.26
N ALA A 259 2.55 42.53 12.38
CA ALA A 259 3.98 42.70 12.67
C ALA A 259 4.45 44.17 12.71
N LYS A 260 3.66 45.15 12.26
CA LYS A 260 4.06 46.55 12.18
C LYS A 260 4.01 47.33 13.51
N GLY A 261 3.66 46.63 14.60
CA GLY A 261 3.68 47.26 15.92
C GLY A 261 2.48 46.95 16.79
N GLY A 262 2.59 47.22 18.05
CA GLY A 262 1.65 46.99 19.15
C GLY A 262 2.46 46.77 20.41
N SER A 263 1.99 47.24 21.55
CA SER A 263 2.62 46.97 22.84
C SER A 263 1.86 45.87 23.59
N GLY A 264 2.60 45.07 24.36
CA GLY A 264 2.00 44.03 25.20
C GLY A 264 1.48 42.81 24.43
N PHE A 265 0.37 42.27 24.85
CA PHE A 265 -0.28 41.10 24.30
C PHE A 265 -1.65 41.43 23.75
N ARG A 266 -1.90 41.08 22.49
CA ARG A 266 -3.22 41.25 21.88
C ARG A 266 -3.59 40.07 20.98
N ILE A 267 -4.90 39.84 20.84
CA ILE A 267 -5.46 38.79 19.99
C ILE A 267 -6.30 39.48 18.90
N ILE A 268 -6.19 39.03 17.66
CA ILE A 268 -6.88 39.58 16.50
C ILE A 268 -7.45 38.43 15.65
N ASN A 269 -8.70 38.49 15.29
CA ASN A 269 -9.34 37.56 14.34
C ASN A 269 -9.06 38.02 12.90
N LEU A 270 -8.54 37.06 12.07
CA LEU A 270 -8.45 37.25 10.63
C LEU A 270 -9.37 36.27 9.92
N GLY A 271 -10.59 36.74 9.59
CA GLY A 271 -11.67 35.96 8.97
C GLY A 271 -12.34 36.72 7.82
N GLY A 272 -13.31 36.10 7.15
CA GLY A 272 -14.05 36.69 6.04
C GLY A 272 -14.94 37.88 6.43
N GLY A 273 -15.36 37.94 7.68
CA GLY A 273 -16.15 39.05 8.24
C GLY A 273 -17.54 39.24 7.64
N LYS A 274 -17.95 38.37 6.72
CA LYS A 274 -19.27 38.38 6.04
C LYS A 274 -20.07 37.16 6.47
N THR A 275 -21.26 36.95 5.86
CA THR A 275 -22.01 35.71 6.06
C THR A 275 -21.19 34.50 5.64
N PRO A 276 -21.00 33.49 6.50
CA PRO A 276 -20.25 32.31 6.16
C PRO A 276 -20.96 31.52 5.07
N ALA A 277 -20.19 30.90 4.18
CA ALA A 277 -20.75 30.10 3.11
C ALA A 277 -20.91 28.63 3.55
N THR A 278 -22.05 28.05 3.21
CA THR A 278 -22.30 26.62 3.39
C THR A 278 -21.42 25.79 2.45
N ILE A 279 -21.18 24.53 2.79
CA ILE A 279 -20.47 23.59 1.90
C ILE A 279 -21.24 23.43 0.57
N ASN A 280 -22.56 23.45 0.61
CA ASN A 280 -23.37 23.41 -0.61
C ASN A 280 -23.18 24.64 -1.51
N GLU A 281 -23.05 25.83 -0.93
CA GLU A 281 -22.72 27.07 -1.66
C GLU A 281 -21.30 27.07 -2.21
N LEU A 282 -20.34 26.60 -1.42
CA LEU A 282 -18.95 26.39 -1.86
C LEU A 282 -18.88 25.47 -3.08
N ILE A 283 -19.60 24.34 -3.05
CA ILE A 283 -19.66 23.40 -4.17
C ILE A 283 -20.21 24.07 -5.42
N ARG A 284 -21.34 24.80 -5.31
CA ARG A 284 -21.92 25.56 -6.44
C ARG A 284 -20.92 26.57 -7.02
N ALA A 285 -20.21 27.28 -6.16
CA ALA A 285 -19.21 28.26 -6.58
C ALA A 285 -17.98 27.60 -7.28
N ILE A 286 -17.54 26.41 -6.81
CA ILE A 286 -16.49 25.63 -7.46
C ILE A 286 -16.96 25.08 -8.81
N GLU A 287 -18.19 24.58 -8.91
CA GLU A 287 -18.79 24.11 -10.17
C GLU A 287 -18.83 25.23 -11.21
N SER A 288 -19.25 26.44 -10.79
CA SER A 288 -19.28 27.63 -11.65
C SER A 288 -17.87 28.03 -12.14
N ALA A 289 -16.88 28.05 -11.25
CA ALA A 289 -15.49 28.40 -11.58
C ALA A 289 -14.77 27.31 -12.40
N GLY A 290 -15.04 26.04 -12.11
CA GLY A 290 -14.44 24.86 -12.73
C GLY A 290 -15.06 24.49 -14.08
N GLY A 291 -16.32 24.82 -14.29
CA GLY A 291 -17.08 24.52 -15.51
C GLY A 291 -17.65 23.10 -15.57
N LYS A 292 -17.65 22.35 -14.47
CA LYS A 292 -18.17 20.97 -14.41
C LYS A 292 -18.95 20.72 -13.13
N LYS A 293 -20.02 19.90 -13.21
CA LYS A 293 -20.80 19.45 -12.06
C LYS A 293 -20.03 18.41 -11.25
N LEU A 294 -20.16 18.47 -9.93
CA LEU A 294 -19.59 17.53 -8.97
C LEU A 294 -20.59 16.43 -8.60
N ARG A 295 -20.18 15.18 -8.73
CA ARG A 295 -20.94 14.05 -8.19
C ARG A 295 -20.72 14.00 -6.69
N ARG A 296 -21.80 13.89 -5.89
CA ARG A 296 -21.76 13.94 -4.42
C ARG A 296 -22.08 12.57 -3.84
N LYS A 297 -21.30 12.15 -2.84
CA LYS A 297 -21.59 11.01 -1.97
C LYS A 297 -21.75 11.52 -0.55
N LYS A 298 -22.81 11.09 0.15
CA LYS A 298 -23.04 11.45 1.56
C LYS A 298 -22.06 10.65 2.44
N ALA A 299 -21.42 11.34 3.40
CA ALA A 299 -20.55 10.72 4.40
C ALA A 299 -21.06 11.05 5.81
N ALA A 300 -20.71 10.22 6.79
CA ALA A 300 -21.05 10.48 8.20
C ALA A 300 -20.39 11.77 8.69
N PRO A 301 -21.00 12.47 9.67
CA PRO A 301 -20.41 13.65 10.29
C PRO A 301 -19.01 13.33 10.88
N ALA A 302 -18.05 14.23 10.68
CA ALA A 302 -16.70 14.05 11.24
C ALA A 302 -16.68 14.39 12.73
N MET A 303 -15.94 13.61 13.53
CA MET A 303 -15.75 13.87 14.95
C MET A 303 -15.10 15.25 15.15
N GLY A 304 -15.70 16.10 16.00
CA GLY A 304 -15.21 17.45 16.31
C GLY A 304 -15.47 18.50 15.21
N ASP A 305 -16.30 18.21 14.20
CA ASP A 305 -16.68 19.18 13.20
C ASP A 305 -17.69 20.19 13.78
N MET A 306 -17.49 21.49 13.48
CA MET A 306 -18.36 22.59 13.95
C MET A 306 -19.48 22.83 12.93
N ALA A 307 -20.69 23.11 13.41
CA ALA A 307 -21.81 23.46 12.54
C ALA A 307 -21.56 24.76 11.77
N THR A 308 -21.03 25.77 12.44
CA THR A 308 -20.76 27.11 11.85
C THR A 308 -19.47 27.69 12.45
N SER A 309 -18.66 28.35 11.64
CA SER A 309 -17.59 29.23 12.11
C SER A 309 -17.71 30.61 11.44
N MET A 310 -17.65 31.67 12.25
CA MET A 310 -17.88 33.05 11.80
C MET A 310 -17.05 34.02 12.64
N ALA A 311 -16.22 34.86 11.98
CA ALA A 311 -15.37 35.84 12.66
C ALA A 311 -16.13 37.16 12.92
N ASP A 312 -15.93 37.73 14.11
CA ASP A 312 -16.01 39.16 14.29
C ASP A 312 -14.63 39.76 13.94
N ILE A 313 -14.58 40.70 12.98
CA ILE A 313 -13.34 41.33 12.54
C ILE A 313 -13.27 42.81 12.93
N SER A 314 -14.18 43.28 13.80
CA SER A 314 -14.25 44.69 14.23
C SER A 314 -12.93 45.17 14.82
N LYS A 315 -12.28 44.28 15.61
CA LYS A 315 -11.01 44.58 16.22
C LYS A 315 -9.86 44.66 15.20
N ALA A 316 -9.82 43.77 14.24
CA ALA A 316 -8.84 43.81 13.14
C ALA A 316 -8.98 45.10 12.32
N LYS A 317 -10.20 45.57 12.08
CA LYS A 317 -10.49 46.85 11.41
C LYS A 317 -10.03 48.03 12.23
N ALA A 318 -10.35 48.07 13.53
CA ALA A 318 -9.99 49.16 14.42
C ALA A 318 -8.48 49.26 14.71
N GLU A 319 -7.81 48.14 15.02
CA GLU A 319 -6.41 48.14 15.47
C GLU A 319 -5.39 47.99 14.35
N LEU A 320 -5.76 47.30 13.27
CA LEU A 320 -4.86 47.07 12.12
C LEU A 320 -5.25 47.83 10.87
N GLY A 321 -6.43 48.44 10.79
CA GLY A 321 -7.00 48.98 9.54
C GLY A 321 -7.24 47.87 8.50
N TRP A 322 -7.40 46.60 8.96
CA TRP A 322 -7.51 45.47 8.07
C TRP A 322 -8.97 45.01 7.88
N GLU A 323 -9.30 44.75 6.64
CA GLU A 323 -10.49 44.01 6.25
C GLU A 323 -10.24 43.17 4.98
N PRO A 324 -10.96 42.04 4.81
CA PRO A 324 -10.79 41.17 3.63
C PRO A 324 -11.32 41.89 2.38
N GLN A 325 -10.53 41.87 1.31
CA GLN A 325 -10.83 42.54 0.04
C GLN A 325 -11.33 41.58 -1.04
N THR A 326 -11.06 40.28 -0.88
CA THR A 326 -11.32 39.25 -1.89
C THR A 326 -12.64 38.51 -1.56
N THR A 327 -13.62 38.56 -2.47
CA THR A 327 -14.84 37.74 -2.33
C THR A 327 -14.57 36.28 -2.58
N LEU A 328 -15.41 35.39 -2.02
CA LEU A 328 -15.27 33.94 -2.21
C LEU A 328 -15.21 33.56 -3.70
N ALA A 329 -16.08 34.13 -4.52
CA ALA A 329 -16.13 33.88 -5.96
C ALA A 329 -14.82 34.33 -6.69
N GLN A 330 -14.25 35.47 -6.32
CA GLN A 330 -12.97 35.96 -6.89
C GLN A 330 -11.83 35.05 -6.49
N GLY A 331 -11.71 34.68 -5.20
CA GLY A 331 -10.67 33.81 -4.69
C GLY A 331 -10.75 32.41 -5.29
N LEU A 332 -11.96 31.85 -5.45
CA LEU A 332 -12.14 30.55 -6.10
C LEU A 332 -11.72 30.58 -7.57
N ARG A 333 -12.07 31.64 -8.34
CA ARG A 333 -11.61 31.77 -9.72
C ARG A 333 -10.07 31.77 -9.80
N ARG A 334 -9.38 32.53 -8.93
CA ARG A 334 -7.92 32.54 -8.88
C ARG A 334 -7.35 31.16 -8.49
N THR A 335 -7.98 30.48 -7.55
CA THR A 335 -7.56 29.14 -7.10
C THR A 335 -7.74 28.09 -8.22
N VAL A 336 -8.88 28.06 -8.89
CA VAL A 336 -9.14 27.18 -10.04
C VAL A 336 -8.18 27.48 -11.20
N SER A 337 -7.88 28.75 -11.46
CA SER A 337 -6.89 29.16 -12.48
C SER A 337 -5.50 28.58 -12.19
N TRP A 338 -5.08 28.59 -10.92
CA TRP A 338 -3.82 27.93 -10.52
C TRP A 338 -3.85 26.42 -10.81
N HIS A 339 -4.92 25.71 -10.43
CA HIS A 339 -5.08 24.27 -10.71
C HIS A 339 -5.07 23.94 -12.21
N LYS A 340 -5.62 24.84 -13.05
CA LYS A 340 -5.60 24.71 -14.51
C LYS A 340 -4.21 25.00 -15.07
N LYS A 341 -3.53 26.07 -14.61
CA LYS A 341 -2.19 26.48 -15.05
C LYS A 341 -1.13 25.40 -14.73
N PHE A 342 -1.20 24.81 -13.55
CA PHE A 342 -0.27 23.75 -13.10
C PHE A 342 -0.92 22.36 -13.11
N ARG A 343 -1.68 22.07 -14.18
CA ARG A 343 -2.59 20.91 -14.23
C ARG A 343 -1.89 19.57 -13.97
N ALA A 344 -0.74 19.32 -14.60
CA ALA A 344 0.02 18.07 -14.43
C ALA A 344 0.45 17.89 -12.96
N PHE A 345 1.00 18.94 -12.37
CA PHE A 345 1.42 18.96 -10.98
C PHE A 345 0.24 18.81 -10.01
N ALA A 346 -0.79 19.67 -10.13
CA ALA A 346 -1.96 19.63 -9.25
C ALA A 346 -2.68 18.26 -9.30
N LYS A 347 -2.78 17.66 -10.49
CA LYS A 347 -3.35 16.31 -10.68
C LYS A 347 -2.52 15.24 -9.99
N SER A 348 -1.20 15.37 -9.90
CA SER A 348 -0.31 14.40 -9.28
C SER A 348 -0.32 14.46 -7.74
N ILE A 349 -0.81 15.56 -7.15
CA ILE A 349 -0.83 15.76 -5.70
C ILE A 349 -1.80 14.78 -5.01
N ASN A 350 -1.35 14.18 -3.92
CA ASN A 350 -2.17 13.31 -3.10
C ASN A 350 -3.17 14.13 -2.27
N LEU A 351 -4.45 13.75 -2.35
CA LEU A 351 -5.56 14.47 -1.70
C LEU A 351 -5.91 13.94 -0.30
N THR A 352 -5.37 12.79 0.09
CA THR A 352 -5.80 12.06 1.31
C THR A 352 -4.84 12.17 2.48
N GLY A 353 -3.85 13.04 2.43
CA GLY A 353 -2.84 13.22 3.48
C GLY A 353 -1.45 12.77 3.04
N GLN A 354 -0.60 12.38 3.97
CA GLN A 354 0.82 12.12 3.76
C GLN A 354 1.16 11.47 2.44
N THR A 355 1.90 12.17 1.58
CA THR A 355 2.41 11.56 0.36
C THR A 355 3.57 10.66 0.72
N PRO A 356 3.57 9.45 0.21
CA PRO A 356 4.78 8.67 0.18
C PRO A 356 5.83 9.48 -0.57
N VAL A 357 6.92 9.72 0.08
CA VAL A 357 8.12 10.18 -0.59
C VAL A 357 8.60 9.02 -1.45
N LEU A 358 8.15 8.96 -2.72
CA LEU A 358 8.95 8.29 -3.73
C LEU A 358 10.18 9.18 -3.89
N GLY A 359 11.22 8.93 -3.09
CA GLY A 359 12.57 9.30 -3.42
C GLY A 359 13.02 8.51 -4.65
N ASP A 360 14.28 8.59 -5.03
CA ASP A 360 14.89 7.62 -5.93
C ASP A 360 14.83 6.24 -5.25
N GLU A 361 13.62 5.62 -5.27
CA GLU A 361 13.42 4.31 -4.69
C GLU A 361 14.20 3.31 -5.53
N VAL A 362 15.18 2.68 -4.91
CA VAL A 362 15.84 1.47 -5.43
C VAL A 362 15.21 0.29 -4.73
N ILE A 363 14.62 -0.60 -5.51
CA ILE A 363 13.88 -1.75 -4.98
C ILE A 363 14.78 -2.98 -5.00
N GLY A 364 14.93 -3.64 -3.87
CA GLY A 364 15.51 -4.98 -3.77
C GLY A 364 14.41 -6.04 -3.90
N VAL A 365 14.62 -7.09 -4.66
CA VAL A 365 13.76 -8.29 -4.68
C VAL A 365 14.59 -9.49 -4.30
N VAL A 366 14.23 -10.16 -3.21
CA VAL A 366 14.95 -11.30 -2.64
C VAL A 366 14.21 -12.60 -2.93
N GLY A 367 14.83 -13.45 -3.73
CA GLY A 367 14.25 -14.66 -4.31
C GLY A 367 13.71 -14.39 -5.72
N LEU A 368 14.37 -14.97 -6.75
CA LEU A 368 14.02 -14.76 -8.16
C LEU A 368 13.39 -16.03 -8.77
N GLY A 369 12.41 -16.58 -8.04
CA GLY A 369 11.57 -17.68 -8.51
C GLY A 369 10.36 -17.22 -9.32
N TYR A 370 9.29 -18.03 -9.27
CA TYR A 370 8.01 -17.79 -9.97
C TYR A 370 7.30 -16.48 -9.60
N VAL A 371 7.52 -15.99 -8.39
CA VAL A 371 6.92 -14.73 -7.90
C VAL A 371 7.88 -13.57 -8.09
N GLY A 372 9.13 -13.75 -7.62
CA GLY A 372 10.06 -12.63 -7.53
C GLY A 372 10.58 -12.14 -8.86
N LEU A 373 10.79 -13.01 -9.85
CA LEU A 373 11.27 -12.57 -11.16
C LEU A 373 10.23 -11.74 -11.93
N PRO A 374 8.95 -12.16 -12.06
CA PRO A 374 7.91 -11.34 -12.66
C PRO A 374 7.70 -10.01 -11.93
N LEU A 375 7.76 -10.02 -10.60
CA LEU A 375 7.67 -8.80 -9.80
C LEU A 375 8.84 -7.85 -10.07
N ALA A 376 10.07 -8.35 -10.06
CA ALA A 376 11.27 -7.57 -10.35
C ALA A 376 11.22 -6.98 -11.77
N HIS A 377 10.79 -7.75 -12.75
CA HIS A 377 10.58 -7.28 -14.12
C HIS A 377 9.52 -6.16 -14.19
N SER A 378 8.35 -6.34 -13.54
CA SER A 378 7.30 -5.33 -13.56
C SER A 378 7.74 -4.04 -12.87
N LEU A 379 8.44 -4.14 -11.73
CA LEU A 379 9.00 -3.00 -11.01
C LEU A 379 10.09 -2.28 -11.82
N SER A 380 10.91 -3.00 -12.60
CA SER A 380 12.00 -2.40 -13.38
C SER A 380 11.52 -1.47 -14.48
N LYS A 381 10.26 -1.53 -14.88
CA LYS A 381 9.63 -0.56 -15.79
C LYS A 381 9.52 0.84 -15.17
N HIS A 382 9.61 0.95 -13.84
CA HIS A 382 9.36 2.19 -13.09
C HIS A 382 10.47 2.58 -12.12
N PHE A 383 11.31 1.62 -11.70
CA PHE A 383 12.34 1.79 -10.66
C PHE A 383 13.65 1.10 -11.06
N LYS A 384 14.75 1.51 -10.43
CA LYS A 384 15.96 0.69 -10.40
C LYS A 384 15.72 -0.51 -9.49
N VAL A 385 15.94 -1.72 -9.99
CA VAL A 385 15.67 -2.96 -9.27
C VAL A 385 16.94 -3.78 -9.14
N VAL A 386 17.22 -4.27 -7.93
CA VAL A 386 18.26 -5.24 -7.61
C VAL A 386 17.59 -6.56 -7.24
N GLY A 387 17.61 -7.52 -8.16
CA GLY A 387 17.16 -8.88 -7.90
C GLY A 387 18.26 -9.72 -7.29
N TYR A 388 18.07 -10.20 -6.07
CA TYR A 388 19.01 -11.08 -5.37
C TYR A 388 18.46 -12.50 -5.28
N ASP A 389 19.30 -13.49 -5.64
CA ASP A 389 19.02 -14.89 -5.37
C ASP A 389 20.29 -15.59 -4.88
N ARG A 390 20.15 -16.46 -3.86
CA ARG A 390 21.27 -17.21 -3.31
C ARG A 390 21.83 -18.25 -4.26
N SER A 391 21.06 -18.67 -5.27
CA SER A 391 21.47 -19.65 -6.26
C SER A 391 22.33 -19.00 -7.34
N VAL A 392 23.64 -19.27 -7.29
CA VAL A 392 24.60 -18.81 -8.30
C VAL A 392 24.19 -19.24 -9.71
N ASP A 393 23.68 -20.47 -9.86
CA ASP A 393 23.26 -21.00 -11.16
C ASP A 393 22.02 -20.30 -11.69
N ARG A 394 21.07 -19.93 -10.79
CA ARG A 394 19.92 -19.11 -11.17
C ARG A 394 20.37 -17.74 -11.69
N ILE A 395 21.29 -17.10 -11.01
CA ILE A 395 21.83 -15.79 -11.43
C ILE A 395 22.60 -15.89 -12.75
N LYS A 396 23.42 -16.93 -12.94
CA LYS A 396 24.12 -17.15 -14.22
C LYS A 396 23.14 -17.32 -15.37
N GLN A 397 22.06 -18.08 -15.15
CA GLN A 397 21.01 -18.30 -16.15
C GLN A 397 20.29 -16.99 -16.53
N LEU A 398 19.84 -16.25 -15.51
CA LEU A 398 19.13 -14.98 -15.73
C LEU A 398 20.01 -13.95 -16.44
N ARG A 399 21.31 -13.85 -16.11
CA ARG A 399 22.26 -12.95 -16.80
C ARG A 399 22.43 -13.27 -18.28
N ARG A 400 22.15 -14.50 -18.71
CA ARG A 400 22.12 -14.92 -20.14
C ARG A 400 20.78 -14.60 -20.81
N GLY A 401 19.82 -14.06 -20.08
CA GLY A 401 18.47 -13.79 -20.56
C GLY A 401 17.55 -15.00 -20.60
N ALA A 402 17.91 -16.11 -19.93
CA ALA A 402 17.10 -17.33 -19.93
C ALA A 402 16.34 -17.46 -18.60
N ASP A 403 15.06 -17.81 -18.66
CA ASP A 403 14.21 -18.05 -17.50
C ASP A 403 13.65 -19.48 -17.47
N ARG A 404 14.23 -20.34 -16.58
CA ARG A 404 13.76 -21.72 -16.40
C ARG A 404 12.34 -21.84 -15.85
N THR A 405 11.78 -20.74 -15.30
CA THR A 405 10.41 -20.73 -14.79
C THR A 405 9.38 -20.44 -15.88
N ASN A 406 9.83 -20.02 -17.07
CA ASN A 406 9.01 -19.63 -18.21
C ASN A 406 7.93 -18.56 -17.90
N GLU A 407 8.18 -17.73 -16.88
CA GLU A 407 7.27 -16.65 -16.50
C GLU A 407 7.51 -15.37 -17.33
N ILE A 408 8.75 -15.18 -17.81
CA ILE A 408 9.12 -14.03 -18.63
C ILE A 408 9.77 -14.52 -19.94
N GLU A 409 9.31 -13.97 -21.06
CA GLU A 409 9.90 -14.20 -22.37
C GLU A 409 11.34 -13.67 -22.39
N GLU A 410 12.26 -14.41 -23.04
CA GLU A 410 13.70 -14.10 -23.06
C GLU A 410 13.99 -12.67 -23.55
N GLU A 411 13.30 -12.19 -24.57
CA GLU A 411 13.48 -10.85 -25.12
C GLU A 411 13.16 -9.77 -24.07
N ARG A 412 12.03 -9.91 -23.38
CA ARG A 412 11.60 -8.98 -22.32
C ARG A 412 12.54 -9.01 -21.11
N LEU A 413 13.11 -10.18 -20.79
CA LEU A 413 14.09 -10.29 -19.71
C LEU A 413 15.39 -9.58 -20.10
N ARG A 414 15.88 -9.76 -21.33
CA ARG A 414 17.07 -9.06 -21.84
C ARG A 414 16.91 -7.54 -21.82
N ASP A 415 15.76 -7.04 -22.28
CA ASP A 415 15.45 -5.60 -22.24
C ASP A 415 15.46 -5.03 -20.81
N ALA A 416 14.87 -5.75 -19.86
CA ALA A 416 14.88 -5.34 -18.46
C ALA A 416 16.30 -5.31 -17.88
N LEU A 417 17.14 -6.32 -18.19
CA LEU A 417 18.55 -6.41 -17.77
C LEU A 417 19.43 -5.31 -18.39
N ALA A 418 19.10 -4.89 -19.62
CA ALA A 418 19.79 -3.78 -20.29
C ALA A 418 19.39 -2.40 -19.74
N SER A 419 18.27 -2.30 -18.98
CA SER A 419 17.76 -1.03 -18.47
C SER A 419 17.89 -0.89 -16.95
N ASN A 420 16.86 -1.29 -16.21
CA ASN A 420 16.75 -0.99 -14.77
C ASN A 420 16.83 -2.23 -13.86
N LEU A 421 16.87 -3.45 -14.41
CA LEU A 421 16.96 -4.69 -13.64
C LEU A 421 18.40 -5.17 -13.56
N ARG A 422 18.95 -5.26 -12.36
CA ARG A 422 20.23 -5.92 -12.08
C ARG A 422 19.98 -7.18 -11.27
N VAL A 423 20.59 -8.30 -11.67
CA VAL A 423 20.49 -9.57 -10.93
C VAL A 423 21.83 -9.96 -10.32
N THR A 424 21.82 -10.41 -9.06
CA THR A 424 23.04 -10.69 -8.28
C THR A 424 22.87 -11.82 -7.28
N ASP A 425 23.96 -12.51 -7.01
CA ASP A 425 24.13 -13.48 -5.93
C ASP A 425 24.86 -12.89 -4.70
N LYS A 426 25.16 -11.58 -4.73
CA LYS A 426 25.86 -10.87 -3.66
C LYS A 426 24.89 -10.04 -2.81
N PRO A 427 24.64 -10.38 -1.53
CA PRO A 427 23.74 -9.64 -0.65
C PRO A 427 24.13 -8.17 -0.49
N SER A 428 25.43 -7.85 -0.54
CA SER A 428 25.93 -6.48 -0.39
C SER A 428 25.40 -5.49 -1.43
N GLU A 429 24.91 -5.97 -2.57
CA GLU A 429 24.32 -5.09 -3.58
C GLU A 429 22.92 -4.57 -3.17
N LEU A 430 22.28 -5.19 -2.16
CA LEU A 430 21.03 -4.69 -1.56
C LEU A 430 21.23 -3.40 -0.74
N ARG A 431 22.48 -3.03 -0.38
CA ARG A 431 22.78 -1.85 0.49
C ARG A 431 22.23 -0.54 -0.02
N ASN A 432 22.09 -0.40 -1.33
CA ASN A 432 21.54 0.81 -1.95
C ASN A 432 20.01 0.82 -2.04
N CYS A 433 19.35 -0.28 -1.67
CA CYS A 433 17.90 -0.38 -1.73
C CYS A 433 17.23 0.40 -0.59
N SER A 434 16.13 1.03 -0.90
CA SER A 434 15.28 1.75 0.07
C SER A 434 14.04 0.97 0.47
N MET A 435 13.70 -0.04 -0.35
CA MET A 435 12.65 -1.02 -0.08
C MET A 435 13.15 -2.38 -0.57
N ILE A 436 13.01 -3.41 0.25
CA ILE A 436 13.37 -4.79 -0.08
C ILE A 436 12.11 -5.63 0.00
N ILE A 437 11.80 -6.35 -1.08
CA ILE A 437 10.64 -7.25 -1.17
C ILE A 437 11.13 -8.68 -1.13
N VAL A 438 10.60 -9.47 -0.19
CA VAL A 438 10.99 -10.86 0.06
C VAL A 438 9.96 -11.79 -0.57
N THR A 439 10.39 -12.61 -1.52
CA THR A 439 9.57 -13.53 -2.32
C THR A 439 10.10 -14.94 -2.31
N VAL A 440 10.73 -15.34 -1.20
CA VAL A 440 11.29 -16.70 -1.03
C VAL A 440 10.18 -17.73 -0.79
N PRO A 441 10.40 -19.02 -1.12
CA PRO A 441 9.41 -20.05 -0.91
C PRO A 441 9.13 -20.31 0.57
N THR A 442 7.93 -20.80 0.85
CA THR A 442 7.43 -21.13 2.19
C THR A 442 6.75 -22.50 2.13
N PRO A 443 7.55 -23.61 2.10
CA PRO A 443 7.00 -24.96 2.06
C PRO A 443 6.50 -25.42 3.43
N VAL A 444 5.98 -26.64 3.48
CA VAL A 444 5.76 -27.38 4.72
C VAL A 444 6.77 -28.55 4.79
N ASP A 445 7.10 -28.96 6.00
CA ASP A 445 7.93 -30.15 6.24
C ASP A 445 7.11 -31.45 6.06
N GLU A 446 7.76 -32.62 6.27
CA GLU A 446 7.14 -33.94 6.18
C GLU A 446 5.96 -34.10 7.15
N SER A 447 5.99 -33.43 8.28
CA SER A 447 4.92 -33.39 9.28
C SER A 447 3.81 -32.37 8.98
N LYS A 448 3.83 -31.74 7.80
CA LYS A 448 2.92 -30.67 7.37
C LYS A 448 2.97 -29.41 8.25
N LEU A 449 4.09 -29.17 8.92
CA LEU A 449 4.35 -27.94 9.66
C LEU A 449 4.98 -26.87 8.74
N PRO A 450 4.67 -25.59 8.94
CA PRO A 450 5.30 -24.50 8.17
C PRO A 450 6.83 -24.51 8.30
N ASP A 451 7.55 -24.63 7.19
CA ASP A 451 9.00 -24.45 7.15
C ASP A 451 9.34 -22.98 6.90
N LEU A 452 9.75 -22.29 7.95
CA LEU A 452 10.14 -20.87 7.91
C LEU A 452 11.63 -20.67 7.69
N ILE A 453 12.42 -21.73 7.48
CA ILE A 453 13.89 -21.63 7.30
C ILE A 453 14.23 -20.66 6.16
N PRO A 454 13.60 -20.74 4.95
CA PRO A 454 13.92 -19.83 3.86
C PRO A 454 13.60 -18.36 4.20
N VAL A 455 12.47 -18.09 4.85
CA VAL A 455 12.03 -16.74 5.23
C VAL A 455 12.96 -16.15 6.31
N LYS A 456 13.30 -16.92 7.34
CA LYS A 456 14.24 -16.52 8.41
C LYS A 456 15.66 -16.32 7.88
N SER A 457 16.11 -17.16 6.95
CA SER A 457 17.43 -17.00 6.29
C SER A 457 17.47 -15.71 5.44
N ALA A 458 16.39 -15.39 4.73
CA ALA A 458 16.28 -14.12 4.02
C ALA A 458 16.29 -12.92 4.98
N ALA A 459 15.54 -13.01 6.11
CA ALA A 459 15.52 -11.99 7.16
C ALA A 459 16.92 -11.77 7.76
N GLU A 460 17.66 -12.83 8.04
CA GLU A 460 19.05 -12.77 8.55
C GLU A 460 20.00 -12.13 7.54
N THR A 461 19.92 -12.52 6.27
CA THR A 461 20.73 -11.98 5.18
C THR A 461 20.49 -10.47 5.04
N ILE A 462 19.23 -10.06 5.00
CA ILE A 462 18.85 -8.64 4.93
C ILE A 462 19.32 -7.90 6.18
N GLY A 463 19.14 -8.47 7.36
CA GLY A 463 19.56 -7.88 8.63
C GLY A 463 21.05 -7.58 8.68
N LYS A 464 21.90 -8.50 8.20
CA LYS A 464 23.36 -8.28 8.10
C LYS A 464 23.72 -7.10 7.21
N GLU A 465 23.03 -6.91 6.09
CA GLU A 465 23.28 -5.82 5.16
C GLU A 465 22.66 -4.48 5.63
N LEU A 466 21.60 -4.54 6.42
CA LEU A 466 20.82 -3.39 6.91
C LEU A 466 21.69 -2.39 7.71
N ARG A 467 22.75 -2.86 8.39
CA ARG A 467 23.74 -2.01 9.08
C ARG A 467 24.41 -0.99 8.17
N HIS A 468 24.50 -1.29 6.89
CA HIS A 468 25.15 -0.48 5.86
C HIS A 468 24.13 0.30 5.00
N MET A 469 22.85 0.15 5.29
CA MET A 469 21.77 0.83 4.57
C MET A 469 21.36 2.12 5.25
N ARG A 470 20.60 2.95 4.54
CA ARG A 470 19.99 4.16 5.13
C ARG A 470 18.91 3.77 6.16
N LYS A 471 18.84 4.52 7.26
CA LYS A 471 17.77 4.34 8.24
C LYS A 471 16.39 4.55 7.59
N GLY A 472 15.42 3.73 7.98
CA GLY A 472 14.07 3.78 7.45
C GLY A 472 13.87 3.01 6.14
N THR A 473 14.78 2.08 5.80
CA THR A 473 14.57 1.06 4.75
C THR A 473 13.35 0.21 5.12
N ILE A 474 12.48 -0.08 4.15
CA ILE A 474 11.29 -0.91 4.34
C ILE A 474 11.58 -2.33 3.85
N ILE A 475 11.26 -3.32 4.66
CA ILE A 475 11.32 -4.74 4.28
C ILE A 475 9.88 -5.23 4.13
N VAL A 476 9.50 -5.63 2.93
CA VAL A 476 8.14 -6.09 2.59
C VAL A 476 8.19 -7.59 2.35
N TYR A 477 7.33 -8.34 3.00
CA TYR A 477 7.17 -9.77 2.73
C TYR A 477 6.01 -9.99 1.76
N GLU A 478 6.26 -10.75 0.70
CA GLU A 478 5.25 -11.29 -0.22
C GLU A 478 5.15 -12.81 -0.12
N SER A 479 6.12 -13.46 0.52
CA SER A 479 6.06 -14.89 0.81
C SER A 479 4.81 -15.22 1.64
N THR A 480 4.15 -16.34 1.32
CA THR A 480 2.95 -16.77 2.06
C THR A 480 3.34 -17.22 3.47
N VAL A 481 2.78 -16.58 4.47
CA VAL A 481 3.02 -16.89 5.88
C VAL A 481 1.72 -16.84 6.69
N TYR A 482 1.72 -17.43 7.88
CA TYR A 482 0.57 -17.33 8.78
C TYR A 482 0.45 -15.94 9.45
N PRO A 483 -0.75 -15.55 9.90
CA PRO A 483 -0.97 -14.25 10.56
C PRO A 483 -0.05 -14.03 11.76
N GLY A 484 0.74 -12.98 11.72
CA GLY A 484 1.71 -12.59 12.74
C GLY A 484 3.16 -13.02 12.44
N CYS A 485 3.41 -13.85 11.44
CA CYS A 485 4.75 -14.37 11.14
C CYS A 485 5.76 -13.26 10.82
N THR A 486 5.36 -12.25 10.03
CA THR A 486 6.26 -11.13 9.69
C THR A 486 6.74 -10.39 10.95
N GLU A 487 5.83 -10.12 11.88
CA GLU A 487 6.13 -9.36 13.10
C GLU A 487 6.78 -10.24 14.18
N GLU A 488 6.30 -11.48 14.37
CA GLU A 488 6.67 -12.33 15.50
C GLU A 488 7.90 -13.21 15.20
N ASP A 489 8.11 -13.63 13.94
CA ASP A 489 9.20 -14.53 13.54
C ASP A 489 10.31 -13.82 12.75
N CYS A 490 9.98 -12.89 11.83
CA CYS A 490 10.98 -12.28 10.97
C CYS A 490 11.65 -11.06 11.62
N VAL A 491 10.88 -10.20 12.28
CA VAL A 491 11.43 -8.98 12.94
C VAL A 491 12.51 -9.31 13.96
N PRO A 492 12.34 -10.26 14.90
CA PRO A 492 13.39 -10.59 15.86
C PRO A 492 14.72 -11.02 15.19
N VAL A 493 14.63 -11.76 14.08
CA VAL A 493 15.82 -12.19 13.32
C VAL A 493 16.52 -11.00 12.68
N ILE A 494 15.74 -10.06 12.09
CA ILE A 494 16.31 -8.82 11.51
C ILE A 494 16.94 -7.96 12.60
N GLU A 495 16.26 -7.77 13.74
CA GLU A 495 16.79 -7.00 14.86
C GLU A 495 18.09 -7.58 15.40
N GLN A 496 18.14 -8.91 15.61
CA GLN A 496 19.34 -9.61 16.06
C GLN A 496 20.48 -9.47 15.07
N ALA A 497 20.22 -9.69 13.78
CA ALA A 497 21.24 -9.65 12.74
C ALA A 497 21.74 -8.23 12.45
N SER A 498 20.89 -7.22 12.56
CA SER A 498 21.24 -5.82 12.24
C SER A 498 21.71 -5.01 13.45
N GLY A 499 21.30 -5.38 14.67
CA GLY A 499 21.44 -4.52 15.86
C GLY A 499 20.54 -3.30 15.85
N MET A 500 19.58 -3.21 14.91
CA MET A 500 18.63 -2.10 14.76
C MET A 500 17.26 -2.48 15.32
N LYS A 501 16.43 -1.48 15.65
CA LYS A 501 15.07 -1.69 16.15
C LYS A 501 14.04 -1.28 15.09
N LEU A 502 12.95 -2.07 15.04
CA LEU A 502 11.77 -1.76 14.24
C LEU A 502 11.25 -0.35 14.57
N GLY A 503 10.78 0.36 13.56
CA GLY A 503 10.21 1.71 13.68
C GLY A 503 11.24 2.84 13.76
N THR A 504 12.49 2.56 14.12
CA THR A 504 13.57 3.56 14.20
C THR A 504 14.73 3.28 13.26
N GLY A 505 15.14 2.03 13.11
CA GLY A 505 16.22 1.60 12.22
C GLY A 505 15.69 1.18 10.85
N PHE A 506 14.63 0.42 10.85
CA PHE A 506 13.96 -0.10 9.66
C PHE A 506 12.44 -0.17 9.87
N HIS A 507 11.72 -0.45 8.80
CA HIS A 507 10.27 -0.65 8.78
C HIS A 507 9.90 -1.96 8.10
N ILE A 508 8.72 -2.48 8.38
CA ILE A 508 8.21 -3.70 7.76
C ILE A 508 6.84 -3.49 7.12
N GLY A 509 6.53 -4.34 6.16
CA GLY A 509 5.22 -4.43 5.55
C GLY A 509 4.95 -5.82 4.97
N TYR A 510 3.72 -6.02 4.59
CA TYR A 510 3.27 -7.25 3.93
C TYR A 510 2.38 -6.92 2.73
N SER A 511 2.58 -7.63 1.64
CA SER A 511 1.74 -7.55 0.46
C SER A 511 1.62 -8.94 -0.17
N PRO A 512 0.49 -9.64 -0.02
CA PRO A 512 0.35 -10.99 -0.54
C PRO A 512 0.49 -11.07 -2.05
N GLU A 513 1.16 -12.13 -2.52
CA GLU A 513 1.12 -12.49 -3.93
C GLU A 513 -0.19 -13.18 -4.27
N ARG A 514 -0.87 -12.72 -5.32
CA ARG A 514 -2.19 -13.18 -5.74
C ARG A 514 -2.24 -13.65 -7.21
N ILE A 515 -1.08 -13.71 -7.89
CA ILE A 515 -1.00 -14.20 -9.26
C ILE A 515 -1.15 -15.72 -9.26
N ASN A 516 -1.92 -16.22 -10.22
CA ASN A 516 -1.99 -17.64 -10.51
C ASN A 516 -0.93 -17.96 -11.59
N PRO A 517 0.06 -18.81 -11.32
CA PRO A 517 1.02 -19.22 -12.34
C PRO A 517 0.33 -19.69 -13.61
N GLY A 518 0.76 -19.19 -14.78
CA GLY A 518 0.18 -19.51 -16.09
C GLY A 518 -1.13 -18.79 -16.43
N ASP A 519 -1.66 -17.93 -15.56
CA ASP A 519 -2.85 -17.09 -15.84
C ASP A 519 -2.43 -15.84 -16.64
N LYS A 520 -2.78 -15.81 -17.92
CA LYS A 520 -2.49 -14.69 -18.81
C LYS A 520 -3.57 -13.59 -18.77
N GLU A 521 -4.69 -13.86 -18.13
CA GLU A 521 -5.80 -12.91 -18.03
C GLU A 521 -5.69 -12.03 -16.79
N HIS A 522 -5.36 -12.61 -15.63
CA HIS A 522 -5.23 -11.92 -14.33
C HIS A 522 -3.76 -11.63 -14.01
N THR A 523 -3.12 -10.81 -14.85
CA THR A 523 -1.73 -10.40 -14.65
C THR A 523 -1.57 -9.42 -13.49
N LEU A 524 -0.34 -9.20 -13.02
CA LEU A 524 -0.02 -8.26 -11.92
C LEU A 524 -0.61 -6.87 -12.16
N GLU A 525 -0.59 -6.39 -13.39
CA GLU A 525 -1.13 -5.08 -13.75
C GLU A 525 -2.66 -5.00 -13.68
N LYS A 526 -3.37 -6.13 -13.69
CA LYS A 526 -4.85 -6.18 -13.72
C LYS A 526 -5.49 -6.52 -12.38
N ILE A 527 -4.74 -7.10 -11.44
CA ILE A 527 -5.26 -7.49 -10.12
C ILE A 527 -5.16 -6.36 -9.10
N THR A 528 -5.99 -6.42 -8.06
CA THR A 528 -5.86 -5.56 -6.87
C THR A 528 -4.78 -6.12 -5.94
N LYS A 529 -3.77 -5.34 -5.62
CA LYS A 529 -2.73 -5.70 -4.62
C LYS A 529 -3.19 -5.31 -3.23
N VAL A 530 -3.03 -6.18 -2.24
CA VAL A 530 -3.28 -5.87 -0.83
C VAL A 530 -1.97 -5.40 -0.18
N VAL A 531 -2.03 -4.36 0.65
CA VAL A 531 -0.84 -3.76 1.26
C VAL A 531 -1.10 -3.38 2.71
N ALA A 532 -0.17 -3.72 3.59
CA ALA A 532 -0.13 -3.25 4.98
C ALA A 532 1.31 -3.00 5.43
N GLY A 533 1.54 -1.94 6.20
CA GLY A 533 2.84 -1.62 6.80
C GLY A 533 2.72 -1.37 8.29
N ASP A 534 3.85 -1.41 8.99
CA ASP A 534 3.98 -1.14 10.44
C ASP A 534 3.54 0.26 10.85
N SER A 535 3.48 1.17 9.92
CA SER A 535 3.04 2.55 10.12
C SER A 535 2.33 3.08 8.89
N LYS A 536 1.53 4.14 9.05
CA LYS A 536 0.88 4.83 7.91
C LYS A 536 1.89 5.33 6.87
N ARG A 537 3.07 5.75 7.32
CA ARG A 537 4.15 6.21 6.44
C ARG A 537 4.69 5.06 5.61
N THR A 538 4.94 3.92 6.23
CA THR A 538 5.38 2.69 5.56
C THR A 538 4.34 2.22 4.55
N THR A 539 3.08 2.07 4.99
CA THR A 539 1.96 1.69 4.11
C THR A 539 1.85 2.62 2.91
N ALA A 540 1.95 3.92 3.12
CA ALA A 540 1.84 4.90 2.05
C ALA A 540 3.00 4.81 1.03
N ARG A 541 4.25 4.53 1.46
CA ARG A 541 5.38 4.27 0.54
C ARG A 541 5.16 2.98 -0.26
N MET A 542 4.69 1.92 0.40
CA MET A 542 4.35 0.67 -0.28
C MET A 542 3.27 0.90 -1.34
N VAL A 543 2.17 1.59 -0.99
CA VAL A 543 1.09 1.94 -1.94
C VAL A 543 1.64 2.65 -3.17
N ALA A 544 2.55 3.61 -2.99
CA ALA A 544 3.09 4.36 -4.12
C ALA A 544 3.95 3.50 -5.06
N VAL A 545 4.65 2.49 -4.52
CA VAL A 545 5.40 1.53 -5.34
C VAL A 545 4.43 0.58 -6.05
N TYR A 546 3.51 -0.05 -5.32
CA TYR A 546 2.60 -1.04 -5.89
C TYR A 546 1.56 -0.45 -6.86
N ALA A 547 1.12 0.78 -6.66
CA ALA A 547 0.24 1.49 -7.60
C ALA A 547 0.87 1.77 -8.99
N LYS A 548 2.18 1.57 -9.14
CA LYS A 548 2.85 1.65 -10.45
C LYS A 548 2.71 0.36 -11.27
N ILE A 549 2.54 -0.76 -10.60
CA ILE A 549 2.55 -2.10 -11.20
C ILE A 549 1.22 -2.84 -11.08
N SER A 550 0.22 -2.27 -10.42
CA SER A 550 -1.09 -2.89 -10.18
C SER A 550 -2.21 -1.89 -10.50
N LYS A 551 -3.35 -2.40 -10.97
CA LYS A 551 -4.53 -1.59 -11.31
C LYS A 551 -5.09 -0.84 -10.11
N ASP A 552 -5.08 -1.48 -8.94
CA ASP A 552 -5.64 -0.96 -7.70
C ASP A 552 -4.87 -1.52 -6.50
N VAL A 553 -4.91 -0.79 -5.38
CA VAL A 553 -4.26 -1.19 -4.13
C VAL A 553 -5.25 -1.09 -2.97
N HIS A 554 -5.55 -2.22 -2.37
CA HIS A 554 -6.37 -2.32 -1.17
C HIS A 554 -5.50 -2.17 0.08
N LEU A 555 -5.89 -1.25 0.97
CA LEU A 555 -5.22 -1.04 2.24
C LEU A 555 -5.81 -1.98 3.29
N ALA A 556 -5.04 -2.96 3.74
CA ALA A 556 -5.43 -3.76 4.88
C ALA A 556 -5.17 -3.01 6.19
N GLU A 557 -5.96 -3.27 7.20
CA GLU A 557 -5.93 -2.58 8.50
C GLU A 557 -4.64 -2.86 9.28
N SER A 558 -4.03 -4.05 9.08
CA SER A 558 -2.76 -4.45 9.70
C SER A 558 -2.03 -5.50 8.84
N ILE A 559 -0.75 -5.72 9.14
CA ILE A 559 0.07 -6.78 8.53
C ILE A 559 -0.62 -8.14 8.77
N LYS A 560 -1.08 -8.44 9.97
CA LYS A 560 -1.79 -9.69 10.32
C LYS A 560 -3.06 -9.89 9.48
N VAL A 561 -3.80 -8.83 9.19
CA VAL A 561 -4.99 -8.90 8.33
C VAL A 561 -4.60 -9.23 6.89
N ALA A 562 -3.54 -8.63 6.37
CA ALA A 562 -3.06 -8.91 5.02
C ALA A 562 -2.52 -10.33 4.86
N GLU A 563 -1.79 -10.85 5.87
CA GLU A 563 -1.33 -12.25 5.95
C GLU A 563 -2.52 -13.22 6.00
N ALA A 564 -3.52 -12.93 6.86
CA ALA A 564 -4.73 -13.74 6.98
C ALA A 564 -5.51 -13.81 5.65
N ALA A 565 -5.65 -12.68 4.96
CA ALA A 565 -6.36 -12.62 3.68
C ALA A 565 -5.75 -13.60 2.66
N LYS A 566 -4.42 -13.70 2.58
CA LYS A 566 -3.73 -14.60 1.68
C LYS A 566 -4.05 -16.07 1.95
N VAL A 567 -3.86 -16.51 3.17
CA VAL A 567 -4.06 -17.94 3.51
C VAL A 567 -5.53 -18.35 3.41
N ILE A 568 -6.48 -17.43 3.69
CA ILE A 568 -7.91 -17.69 3.56
C ILE A 568 -8.33 -17.89 2.10
N GLU A 569 -7.78 -17.14 1.13
CA GLU A 569 -8.12 -17.29 -0.28
C GLU A 569 -7.88 -18.72 -0.79
N ASN A 570 -6.75 -19.32 -0.39
CA ASN A 570 -6.40 -20.70 -0.76
C ASN A 570 -7.10 -21.73 0.11
N THR A 571 -7.29 -21.48 1.41
CA THR A 571 -8.04 -22.36 2.31
C THR A 571 -9.49 -22.49 1.86
N GLN A 572 -10.15 -21.40 1.46
CA GLN A 572 -11.52 -21.41 0.94
C GLN A 572 -11.62 -22.27 -0.32
N ARG A 573 -10.66 -22.17 -1.23
CA ARG A 573 -10.61 -22.98 -2.46
C ARG A 573 -10.41 -24.45 -2.14
N ASP A 574 -9.49 -24.77 -1.23
CA ASP A 574 -9.20 -26.13 -0.78
C ASP A 574 -10.44 -26.80 -0.17
N LEU A 575 -11.16 -26.10 0.71
CA LEU A 575 -12.38 -26.61 1.34
C LEU A 575 -13.53 -26.83 0.35
N ASN A 576 -13.69 -25.96 -0.64
CA ASN A 576 -14.70 -26.16 -1.68
C ASN A 576 -14.38 -27.38 -2.55
N ILE A 577 -13.09 -27.63 -2.83
CA ILE A 577 -12.70 -28.85 -3.54
C ILE A 577 -12.91 -30.07 -2.64
N ALA A 578 -12.60 -30.00 -1.34
CA ALA A 578 -12.87 -31.07 -0.40
C ALA A 578 -14.36 -31.43 -0.36
N LEU A 579 -15.25 -30.45 -0.32
CA LEU A 579 -16.70 -30.66 -0.38
C LEU A 579 -17.08 -31.44 -1.65
N VAL A 580 -16.65 -31.03 -2.83
CA VAL A 580 -17.01 -31.74 -4.07
C VAL A 580 -16.33 -33.11 -4.18
N ASN A 581 -15.16 -33.30 -3.59
CA ASN A 581 -14.51 -34.59 -3.44
C ASN A 581 -15.33 -35.54 -2.52
N GLU A 582 -15.85 -35.02 -1.41
CA GLU A 582 -16.76 -35.79 -0.54
C GLU A 582 -18.03 -36.17 -1.25
N LEU A 583 -18.59 -35.29 -2.09
CA LEU A 583 -19.73 -35.61 -2.92
C LEU A 583 -19.46 -36.77 -3.89
N VAL A 584 -18.24 -36.93 -4.42
CA VAL A 584 -17.87 -38.12 -5.21
C VAL A 584 -18.03 -39.39 -4.38
N VAL A 585 -17.57 -39.38 -3.12
CA VAL A 585 -17.69 -40.55 -2.22
C VAL A 585 -19.15 -40.89 -1.92
N ILE A 586 -19.94 -39.86 -1.65
CA ILE A 586 -21.38 -40.01 -1.33
C ILE A 586 -22.14 -40.56 -2.54
N PHE A 587 -21.97 -39.91 -3.68
CA PHE A 587 -22.77 -40.25 -4.87
C PHE A 587 -22.33 -41.57 -5.52
N GLU A 588 -21.08 -41.96 -5.41
CA GLU A 588 -20.62 -43.29 -5.78
C GLU A 588 -21.35 -44.37 -4.99
N ARG A 589 -21.56 -44.18 -3.69
CA ARG A 589 -22.32 -45.10 -2.83
C ARG A 589 -23.83 -45.14 -3.14
N LEU A 590 -24.35 -44.01 -3.61
CA LEU A 590 -25.78 -43.89 -3.97
C LEU A 590 -26.08 -44.28 -5.43
N GLY A 591 -25.04 -44.62 -6.22
CA GLY A 591 -25.20 -44.95 -7.64
C GLY A 591 -25.53 -43.73 -8.51
N ILE A 592 -25.18 -42.51 -8.08
CA ILE A 592 -25.48 -41.25 -8.76
C ILE A 592 -24.17 -40.67 -9.34
N LYS A 593 -24.22 -40.19 -10.58
CA LYS A 593 -23.05 -39.52 -11.17
C LYS A 593 -22.86 -38.09 -10.64
N THR A 594 -21.72 -37.81 -9.99
CA THR A 594 -21.41 -36.53 -9.38
C THR A 594 -21.49 -35.41 -10.40
N SER A 595 -20.93 -35.61 -11.61
CA SER A 595 -20.94 -34.61 -12.68
C SER A 595 -22.37 -34.21 -13.12
N HIS A 596 -23.34 -35.10 -13.07
CA HIS A 596 -24.76 -34.79 -13.36
C HIS A 596 -25.36 -33.91 -12.26
N VAL A 597 -25.09 -34.23 -11.00
CA VAL A 597 -25.55 -33.42 -9.86
C VAL A 597 -24.96 -32.04 -9.87
N LEU A 598 -23.62 -31.91 -10.10
CA LEU A 598 -22.95 -30.64 -10.13
C LEU A 598 -23.46 -29.77 -11.29
N ARG A 599 -23.71 -30.34 -12.48
CA ARG A 599 -24.32 -29.58 -13.58
C ARG A 599 -25.74 -29.09 -13.25
N ALA A 600 -26.56 -29.90 -12.61
CA ALA A 600 -27.88 -29.47 -12.18
C ALA A 600 -27.80 -28.36 -11.12
N ALA A 601 -26.91 -28.50 -10.13
CA ALA A 601 -26.69 -27.49 -9.09
C ALA A 601 -26.15 -26.18 -9.64
N ALA A 602 -25.27 -26.23 -10.65
CA ALA A 602 -24.69 -25.06 -11.31
C ALA A 602 -25.69 -24.18 -12.07
N THR A 603 -26.92 -24.66 -12.29
CA THR A 603 -28.01 -23.82 -12.82
C THR A 603 -28.47 -22.74 -11.83
N LYS A 604 -28.15 -22.88 -10.55
CA LYS A 604 -28.46 -21.89 -9.54
C LYS A 604 -27.39 -20.78 -9.56
N TRP A 605 -27.81 -19.55 -9.66
CA TRP A 605 -26.97 -18.36 -9.87
C TRP A 605 -25.84 -18.14 -8.84
N ASN A 606 -25.99 -18.63 -7.61
CA ASN A 606 -25.00 -18.48 -6.54
C ASN A 606 -24.26 -19.78 -6.19
N PHE A 607 -24.37 -20.82 -7.02
CA PHE A 607 -23.62 -22.06 -6.85
C PHE A 607 -22.19 -21.87 -7.35
N LEU A 608 -21.21 -22.26 -6.54
CA LEU A 608 -19.80 -22.19 -6.91
C LEU A 608 -19.39 -23.49 -7.64
N ASP A 609 -19.11 -23.38 -8.93
CA ASP A 609 -18.81 -24.52 -9.80
C ASP A 609 -17.38 -25.05 -9.61
N PHE A 610 -17.13 -25.67 -8.44
CA PHE A 610 -15.91 -26.44 -8.20
C PHE A 610 -16.01 -27.85 -8.78
N LYS A 611 -14.86 -28.37 -9.21
CA LYS A 611 -14.74 -29.71 -9.79
C LYS A 611 -13.99 -30.63 -8.84
N PRO A 612 -14.35 -31.93 -8.74
CA PRO A 612 -13.59 -32.91 -7.97
C PRO A 612 -12.22 -33.17 -8.61
N GLY A 613 -11.29 -33.70 -7.80
CA GLY A 613 -10.00 -34.13 -8.28
C GLY A 613 -8.88 -34.02 -7.24
N LEU A 614 -7.68 -34.29 -7.74
CA LEU A 614 -6.46 -34.23 -6.93
C LEU A 614 -6.06 -32.78 -6.62
N VAL A 615 -5.73 -32.50 -5.37
CA VAL A 615 -5.33 -31.15 -4.90
C VAL A 615 -3.85 -31.16 -4.57
N GLY A 616 -3.02 -30.72 -5.49
CA GLY A 616 -1.57 -30.58 -5.35
C GLY A 616 -1.06 -29.13 -5.49
N GLY A 617 0.25 -29.00 -5.69
CA GLY A 617 0.94 -27.73 -5.89
C GLY A 617 1.37 -27.03 -4.61
N HIS A 618 1.96 -25.83 -4.77
CA HIS A 618 2.64 -25.12 -3.69
C HIS A 618 1.72 -24.25 -2.83
N CYS A 619 0.48 -23.99 -3.26
CA CYS A 619 -0.40 -23.04 -2.58
C CYS A 619 -1.60 -23.71 -1.93
N ILE A 620 -2.50 -24.33 -2.73
CA ILE A 620 -3.78 -24.87 -2.21
C ILE A 620 -3.54 -25.98 -1.21
N GLY A 621 -2.57 -26.87 -1.46
CA GLY A 621 -2.21 -27.98 -0.58
C GLY A 621 -1.35 -27.59 0.64
N VAL A 622 -0.84 -26.37 0.70
CA VAL A 622 0.16 -25.89 1.68
C VAL A 622 -0.40 -24.82 2.60
N ASP A 623 -0.99 -23.76 2.04
CA ASP A 623 -1.41 -22.57 2.80
C ASP A 623 -2.39 -22.87 3.94
N PRO A 624 -3.34 -23.85 3.82
CA PRO A 624 -4.20 -24.21 4.93
C PRO A 624 -3.44 -24.68 6.17
N TYR A 625 -2.31 -25.37 6.00
CA TYR A 625 -1.49 -25.81 7.11
C TYR A 625 -0.81 -24.68 7.87
N TYR A 626 -0.49 -23.57 7.20
CA TYR A 626 -0.02 -22.35 7.85
C TYR A 626 -1.08 -21.79 8.81
N LEU A 627 -2.33 -21.73 8.38
CA LEU A 627 -3.41 -21.23 9.21
C LEU A 627 -3.75 -22.19 10.36
N THR A 628 -3.80 -23.50 10.09
CA THR A 628 -4.13 -24.51 11.12
C THR A 628 -3.04 -24.58 12.19
N ASN A 629 -1.75 -24.53 11.82
CA ASN A 629 -0.65 -24.49 12.77
C ASN A 629 -0.74 -23.24 13.67
N ARG A 630 -1.03 -22.08 13.11
CA ARG A 630 -1.19 -20.85 13.90
C ARG A 630 -2.39 -20.93 14.85
N ALA A 631 -3.51 -21.47 14.40
CA ALA A 631 -4.70 -21.67 15.21
C ALA A 631 -4.43 -22.61 16.39
N GLN A 632 -3.76 -23.74 16.15
CA GLN A 632 -3.37 -24.70 17.19
C GLN A 632 -2.43 -24.09 18.24
N ARG A 633 -1.44 -23.30 17.81
CA ARG A 633 -0.58 -22.53 18.72
C ARG A 633 -1.35 -21.50 19.54
N ALA A 634 -2.47 -21.01 19.03
CA ALA A 634 -3.39 -20.12 19.74
C ALA A 634 -4.43 -20.89 20.61
N GLY A 635 -4.32 -22.21 20.74
CA GLY A 635 -5.19 -23.04 21.55
C GLY A 635 -6.50 -23.47 20.89
N TYR A 636 -6.64 -23.29 19.57
CA TYR A 636 -7.85 -23.68 18.83
C TYR A 636 -7.57 -24.80 17.83
N HIS A 637 -8.34 -25.90 17.87
CA HIS A 637 -8.26 -26.98 16.89
C HIS A 637 -9.19 -26.68 15.70
N PRO A 638 -8.68 -26.42 14.48
CA PRO A 638 -9.50 -26.02 13.34
C PRO A 638 -10.11 -27.25 12.63
N GLU A 639 -11.21 -27.75 13.13
CA GLU A 639 -11.89 -28.97 12.70
C GLU A 639 -12.17 -29.01 11.20
N ILE A 640 -12.84 -27.97 10.67
CA ILE A 640 -13.30 -27.93 9.27
C ILE A 640 -12.12 -27.97 8.31
N ILE A 641 -11.08 -27.15 8.58
CA ILE A 641 -9.92 -27.04 7.68
C ILE A 641 -9.13 -28.34 7.67
N LEU A 642 -8.90 -28.93 8.85
CA LEU A 642 -8.19 -30.21 8.97
C LEU A 642 -8.97 -31.38 8.38
N ALA A 643 -10.30 -31.42 8.53
CA ALA A 643 -11.16 -32.42 7.89
C ALA A 643 -11.07 -32.33 6.36
N GLY A 644 -11.18 -31.11 5.78
CA GLY A 644 -11.05 -30.89 4.35
C GLY A 644 -9.66 -31.30 3.82
N ARG A 645 -8.59 -30.94 4.54
CA ARG A 645 -7.24 -31.36 4.18
C ARG A 645 -7.05 -32.89 4.21
N ARG A 646 -7.52 -33.54 5.26
CA ARG A 646 -7.46 -35.02 5.39
C ARG A 646 -8.16 -35.71 4.22
N LEU A 647 -9.32 -35.19 3.81
CA LEU A 647 -10.06 -35.71 2.65
C LEU A 647 -9.26 -35.51 1.35
N ASN A 648 -8.82 -34.27 1.07
CA ASN A 648 -8.08 -33.97 -0.15
C ASN A 648 -6.74 -34.73 -0.24
N ASP A 649 -6.02 -34.89 0.87
CA ASP A 649 -4.77 -35.66 0.92
C ASP A 649 -5.01 -37.18 0.75
N GLY A 650 -6.19 -37.68 1.15
CA GLY A 650 -6.60 -39.06 0.98
C GLY A 650 -7.15 -39.42 -0.41
N MET A 651 -7.40 -38.43 -1.29
CA MET A 651 -8.01 -38.67 -2.59
C MET A 651 -7.19 -39.58 -3.52
N PRO A 652 -5.85 -39.54 -3.57
CA PRO A 652 -5.08 -40.50 -4.38
C PRO A 652 -5.38 -41.94 -4.03
N LYS A 653 -5.40 -42.27 -2.74
CA LYS A 653 -5.73 -43.62 -2.25
C LYS A 653 -7.17 -43.99 -2.60
N LEU A 654 -8.10 -43.10 -2.38
CA LEU A 654 -9.51 -43.33 -2.69
C LEU A 654 -9.73 -43.63 -4.18
N PHE A 655 -9.12 -42.87 -5.06
CA PHE A 655 -9.21 -43.07 -6.50
C PHE A 655 -8.51 -44.37 -6.93
N ALA A 656 -7.41 -44.77 -6.29
CA ALA A 656 -6.76 -46.07 -6.52
C ALA A 656 -7.71 -47.18 -6.10
N ASP A 657 -8.36 -47.12 -4.92
CA ASP A 657 -9.31 -48.08 -4.44
C ASP A 657 -10.52 -48.21 -5.41
N TYR A 658 -11.06 -47.12 -5.90
CA TYR A 658 -12.14 -47.12 -6.88
C TYR A 658 -11.73 -47.77 -8.19
N PHE A 659 -10.53 -47.39 -8.70
CA PHE A 659 -9.98 -47.99 -9.90
C PHE A 659 -9.84 -49.50 -9.79
N VAL A 660 -9.23 -49.99 -8.72
CA VAL A 660 -9.01 -51.42 -8.44
C VAL A 660 -10.31 -52.18 -8.36
N LYS A 661 -11.30 -51.71 -7.58
CA LYS A 661 -12.63 -52.33 -7.49
C LYS A 661 -13.33 -52.45 -8.84
N ARG A 662 -13.21 -51.39 -9.68
CA ARG A 662 -13.81 -51.42 -11.01
C ARG A 662 -13.10 -52.35 -11.97
N CYS A 663 -11.76 -52.42 -11.94
CA CYS A 663 -11.01 -53.40 -12.72
C CYS A 663 -11.43 -54.86 -12.35
N ILE A 664 -11.57 -55.16 -11.07
CA ILE A 664 -12.05 -56.46 -10.61
C ILE A 664 -13.48 -56.74 -11.16
N ASN A 665 -14.39 -55.76 -11.04
CA ASN A 665 -15.75 -55.89 -11.56
C ASN A 665 -15.83 -56.02 -13.09
N TRP A 666 -14.84 -55.51 -13.81
CA TRP A 666 -14.69 -55.69 -15.24
C TRP A 666 -14.03 -57.02 -15.62
N GLY A 667 -13.68 -57.85 -14.62
CA GLY A 667 -13.07 -59.17 -14.81
C GLY A 667 -11.60 -59.19 -15.07
N HIS A 668 -10.87 -58.09 -14.79
CA HIS A 668 -9.44 -58.02 -14.97
C HIS A 668 -8.68 -58.51 -13.74
N SER A 669 -7.67 -59.37 -13.93
CA SER A 669 -6.63 -59.61 -12.94
C SER A 669 -5.71 -58.38 -12.87
N LEU A 670 -5.29 -58.01 -11.66
CA LEU A 670 -4.49 -56.79 -11.47
C LEU A 670 -2.98 -57.02 -11.45
N SER A 671 -2.52 -58.13 -10.84
CA SER A 671 -1.11 -58.41 -10.64
C SER A 671 -0.36 -58.44 -11.96
N GLY A 672 0.68 -57.57 -12.07
CA GLY A 672 1.55 -57.47 -13.24
C GLY A 672 0.95 -56.74 -14.44
N GLN A 673 -0.30 -56.32 -14.39
CA GLN A 673 -0.96 -55.60 -15.49
C GLN A 673 -0.38 -54.19 -15.69
N ARG A 674 -0.36 -53.76 -16.95
CA ARG A 674 0.12 -52.41 -17.32
C ARG A 674 -1.02 -51.44 -17.36
N VAL A 675 -0.83 -50.29 -16.68
CA VAL A 675 -1.78 -49.17 -16.71
C VAL A 675 -1.03 -47.91 -17.17
N LEU A 676 -1.65 -47.16 -18.06
CA LEU A 676 -1.14 -45.87 -18.52
C LEU A 676 -1.76 -44.75 -17.70
N LEU A 677 -0.95 -43.97 -16.97
CA LEU A 677 -1.39 -42.75 -16.30
C LEU A 677 -1.00 -41.52 -17.13
N LEU A 678 -1.99 -40.66 -17.40
CA LEU A 678 -1.83 -39.44 -18.20
C LEU A 678 -1.93 -38.19 -17.29
N GLY A 679 -0.84 -37.41 -17.31
CA GLY A 679 -0.71 -36.17 -16.53
C GLY A 679 -0.03 -36.37 -15.16
N LEU A 680 1.14 -35.77 -15.03
CA LEU A 680 1.98 -35.79 -13.81
C LEU A 680 2.14 -34.41 -13.19
N THR A 681 1.77 -33.33 -13.89
CA THR A 681 1.80 -31.98 -13.33
C THR A 681 0.70 -31.78 -12.27
N PHE A 682 0.88 -30.82 -11.37
CA PHE A 682 -0.14 -30.55 -10.34
C PHE A 682 -1.41 -29.89 -10.90
N LYS A 683 -1.33 -29.26 -12.09
CA LYS A 683 -2.43 -28.55 -12.73
C LYS A 683 -2.33 -28.65 -14.25
N GLU A 684 -3.48 -28.53 -14.91
CA GLU A 684 -3.60 -28.56 -16.37
C GLU A 684 -2.82 -27.44 -17.04
N ASN A 685 -2.07 -27.79 -18.10
CA ASN A 685 -1.34 -26.87 -18.99
C ASN A 685 -0.23 -26.04 -18.31
N ILE A 686 0.27 -26.49 -17.17
CA ILE A 686 1.41 -25.88 -16.46
C ILE A 686 2.54 -26.90 -16.36
N PRO A 687 3.79 -26.59 -16.73
CA PRO A 687 4.92 -27.51 -16.70
C PRO A 687 5.55 -27.61 -15.28
N ASP A 688 4.73 -27.83 -14.24
CA ASP A 688 5.19 -27.94 -12.86
C ASP A 688 4.60 -29.20 -12.22
N PHE A 689 5.47 -30.11 -11.81
CA PHE A 689 5.12 -31.41 -11.22
C PHE A 689 5.32 -31.45 -9.69
N ARG A 690 5.83 -30.39 -9.09
CA ARG A 690 6.14 -30.37 -7.65
C ARG A 690 4.86 -30.51 -6.81
N ASN A 691 4.92 -31.32 -5.76
CA ASN A 691 3.77 -31.64 -4.91
C ASN A 691 2.54 -32.14 -5.72
N SER A 692 2.77 -32.84 -6.84
CA SER A 692 1.66 -33.36 -7.65
C SER A 692 1.07 -34.62 -7.01
N LYS A 693 -0.21 -34.58 -6.70
CA LYS A 693 -0.96 -35.71 -6.20
C LYS A 693 -1.16 -36.85 -7.22
N SER A 694 -0.82 -36.61 -8.48
CA SER A 694 -0.77 -37.68 -9.51
C SER A 694 0.37 -38.66 -9.24
N VAL A 695 1.48 -38.20 -8.67
CA VAL A 695 2.60 -39.05 -8.24
C VAL A 695 2.15 -39.96 -7.08
N ASP A 696 1.42 -39.39 -6.11
CA ASP A 696 0.86 -40.19 -5.01
C ASP A 696 -0.12 -41.26 -5.53
N LEU A 697 -0.95 -40.93 -6.54
CA LEU A 697 -1.83 -41.90 -7.18
C LEU A 697 -1.07 -43.02 -7.88
N VAL A 698 0.06 -42.71 -8.57
CA VAL A 698 0.93 -43.75 -9.15
C VAL A 698 1.39 -44.72 -8.08
N ARG A 699 1.90 -44.21 -6.95
CA ARG A 699 2.38 -45.04 -5.84
C ARG A 699 1.29 -45.90 -5.24
N GLU A 700 0.11 -45.34 -5.00
CA GLU A 700 -1.03 -46.10 -4.50
C GLU A 700 -1.43 -47.22 -5.46
N LEU A 701 -1.49 -46.98 -6.76
CA LEU A 701 -1.77 -48.02 -7.75
C LEU A 701 -0.68 -49.11 -7.79
N GLN A 702 0.57 -48.75 -7.62
CA GLN A 702 1.70 -49.70 -7.55
C GLN A 702 1.58 -50.65 -6.32
N THR A 703 1.00 -50.21 -5.18
CA THR A 703 0.79 -51.03 -4.01
C THR A 703 -0.13 -52.25 -4.30
N TYR A 704 -0.95 -52.15 -5.34
CA TYR A 704 -1.87 -53.24 -5.80
C TYR A 704 -1.19 -54.18 -6.83
N GLY A 705 0.15 -54.07 -7.03
CA GLY A 705 0.90 -54.89 -7.95
C GLY A 705 0.73 -54.50 -9.44
N LEU A 706 0.28 -53.27 -9.72
CA LEU A 706 0.14 -52.75 -11.07
C LEU A 706 1.48 -52.15 -11.57
N ASN A 707 1.75 -52.33 -12.87
CA ASN A 707 2.87 -51.70 -13.56
C ASN A 707 2.39 -50.38 -14.18
N ILE A 708 2.78 -49.25 -13.63
CA ILE A 708 2.32 -47.95 -14.07
C ILE A 708 3.34 -47.30 -14.99
N ASP A 709 2.94 -47.04 -16.26
CA ASP A 709 3.65 -46.14 -17.18
C ASP A 709 2.97 -44.78 -17.13
N ALA A 710 3.72 -43.74 -16.83
CA ALA A 710 3.18 -42.38 -16.75
C ALA A 710 3.65 -41.54 -17.94
N TYR A 711 2.77 -40.70 -18.48
CA TYR A 711 3.12 -39.76 -19.54
C TYR A 711 2.53 -38.39 -19.29
N ASP A 712 3.38 -37.37 -19.42
CA ASP A 712 2.95 -35.97 -19.38
C ASP A 712 3.66 -35.18 -20.50
N PRO A 713 2.91 -34.45 -21.36
CA PRO A 713 3.50 -33.75 -22.49
C PRO A 713 4.29 -32.48 -22.13
N LEU A 714 4.22 -32.04 -20.88
CA LEU A 714 4.74 -30.73 -20.44
C LEU A 714 5.94 -30.84 -19.51
N ILE A 715 6.17 -32.00 -18.90
CA ILE A 715 7.30 -32.15 -17.96
C ILE A 715 8.62 -32.40 -18.68
N ASP A 716 9.70 -31.83 -18.15
CA ASP A 716 11.04 -32.30 -18.45
C ASP A 716 11.33 -33.58 -17.68
N VAL A 717 11.38 -34.72 -18.38
CA VAL A 717 11.57 -36.05 -17.78
C VAL A 717 12.87 -36.14 -17.01
N HIS A 718 13.94 -35.45 -17.45
CA HIS A 718 15.23 -35.50 -16.75
C HIS A 718 15.11 -34.79 -15.38
N SER A 719 14.54 -33.62 -15.34
CA SER A 719 14.30 -32.89 -14.08
C SER A 719 13.33 -33.65 -13.17
N PHE A 720 12.29 -34.26 -13.73
CA PHE A 720 11.34 -35.08 -12.95
C PHE A 720 12.01 -36.27 -12.28
N MET A 721 12.87 -37.02 -12.99
CA MET A 721 13.57 -38.20 -12.49
C MET A 721 14.73 -37.86 -11.53
N ALA A 722 15.26 -36.63 -11.62
CA ALA A 722 16.29 -36.15 -10.69
C ALA A 722 15.72 -35.78 -9.30
N ASP A 723 14.42 -35.59 -9.20
CA ASP A 723 13.75 -35.27 -7.94
C ASP A 723 13.54 -36.56 -7.13
N LYS A 724 14.04 -36.56 -5.89
CA LYS A 724 13.96 -37.73 -4.98
C LYS A 724 12.51 -38.09 -4.66
N GLU A 725 11.61 -37.13 -4.62
CA GLU A 725 10.19 -37.35 -4.38
C GLU A 725 9.50 -38.12 -5.51
N ASN A 726 10.13 -38.26 -6.68
CA ASN A 726 9.56 -38.95 -7.83
C ASN A 726 10.17 -40.31 -8.10
N HIS A 727 11.06 -40.77 -7.22
CA HIS A 727 11.67 -42.08 -7.36
C HIS A 727 10.62 -43.20 -7.43
N GLY A 728 10.84 -44.18 -8.31
CA GLY A 728 9.93 -45.32 -8.51
C GLY A 728 8.82 -45.08 -9.52
N VAL A 729 8.67 -43.86 -10.06
CA VAL A 729 7.71 -43.58 -11.13
C VAL A 729 8.35 -43.79 -12.50
N ARG A 730 7.81 -44.73 -13.30
CA ARG A 730 8.26 -44.96 -14.68
C ARG A 730 7.61 -43.94 -15.63
N VAL A 731 8.41 -43.01 -16.15
CA VAL A 731 7.92 -41.95 -17.06
C VAL A 731 8.35 -42.24 -18.48
N LEU A 732 7.37 -42.16 -19.40
CA LEU A 732 7.61 -42.28 -20.85
C LEU A 732 8.17 -40.96 -21.38
N ARG A 733 9.27 -41.05 -22.14
CA ARG A 733 9.89 -39.84 -22.76
C ARG A 733 9.12 -39.34 -23.97
N GLU A 734 8.40 -40.22 -24.65
CA GLU A 734 7.62 -39.93 -25.87
C GLU A 734 6.18 -40.34 -25.67
N SER A 735 5.29 -39.72 -26.47
CA SER A 735 3.88 -40.08 -26.53
C SER A 735 3.75 -41.54 -26.96
N PRO A 736 3.04 -42.40 -26.20
CA PRO A 736 2.84 -43.77 -26.60
C PRO A 736 2.08 -43.83 -27.95
N LYS A 737 2.61 -44.66 -28.85
CA LYS A 737 2.04 -44.79 -30.22
C LYS A 737 0.78 -45.66 -30.22
N ASP A 738 0.77 -46.70 -29.40
CA ASP A 738 -0.37 -47.60 -29.21
C ASP A 738 -0.75 -47.71 -27.73
N LEU A 739 -2.03 -47.68 -27.46
CA LEU A 739 -2.58 -47.76 -26.10
C LEU A 739 -3.27 -49.10 -25.83
N THR A 740 -3.32 -50.00 -26.80
CA THR A 740 -4.01 -51.28 -26.72
C THR A 740 -3.29 -52.31 -25.79
N ASP A 741 -1.99 -52.06 -25.51
CA ASP A 741 -1.20 -52.89 -24.59
C ASP A 741 -1.49 -52.64 -23.09
N TYR A 742 -2.29 -51.64 -22.79
CA TYR A 742 -2.68 -51.30 -21.43
C TYR A 742 -4.06 -51.84 -21.08
N VAL A 743 -4.17 -52.45 -19.91
CA VAL A 743 -5.47 -52.91 -19.40
C VAL A 743 -6.40 -51.72 -19.12
N ALA A 744 -5.81 -50.61 -18.72
CA ALA A 744 -6.54 -49.38 -18.47
C ALA A 744 -5.70 -48.13 -18.69
N ILE A 745 -6.39 -46.98 -18.94
CA ILE A 745 -5.86 -45.63 -19.01
C ILE A 745 -6.49 -44.84 -17.87
N VAL A 746 -5.65 -44.16 -17.07
CA VAL A 746 -6.08 -43.24 -16.01
C VAL A 746 -5.72 -41.81 -16.40
N LEU A 747 -6.69 -40.95 -16.65
CA LEU A 747 -6.47 -39.52 -16.91
C LEU A 747 -6.53 -38.76 -15.58
N ALA A 748 -5.34 -38.46 -15.04
CA ALA A 748 -5.17 -37.72 -13.76
C ALA A 748 -5.16 -36.21 -13.94
N VAL A 749 -4.59 -35.69 -15.04
CA VAL A 749 -4.57 -34.25 -15.38
C VAL A 749 -4.98 -34.03 -16.84
N GLY A 750 -6.03 -33.24 -17.03
CA GLY A 750 -6.69 -33.06 -18.34
C GLY A 750 -6.05 -31.99 -19.23
N HIS A 751 -4.78 -32.13 -19.63
CA HIS A 751 -4.12 -31.19 -20.54
C HIS A 751 -4.87 -31.04 -21.87
N LYS A 752 -4.81 -29.83 -22.46
CA LYS A 752 -5.41 -29.57 -23.81
C LYS A 752 -4.93 -30.55 -24.86
N LYS A 753 -3.69 -31.03 -24.80
CA LYS A 753 -3.13 -32.01 -25.71
C LYS A 753 -3.91 -33.33 -25.72
N PHE A 754 -4.42 -33.78 -24.57
CA PHE A 754 -5.22 -35.01 -24.47
C PHE A 754 -6.63 -34.88 -25.06
N ARG A 755 -7.04 -33.65 -25.43
CA ARG A 755 -8.32 -33.38 -26.13
C ARG A 755 -8.13 -33.25 -27.65
N SER A 756 -6.92 -33.44 -28.17
CA SER A 756 -6.68 -33.43 -29.62
C SER A 756 -7.30 -34.64 -30.29
N SER A 757 -7.64 -34.52 -31.58
CA SER A 757 -8.17 -35.64 -32.40
C SER A 757 -7.24 -36.84 -32.36
N GLU A 758 -5.91 -36.63 -32.45
CA GLU A 758 -4.90 -37.69 -32.32
C GLU A 758 -5.08 -38.54 -31.08
N TRP A 759 -5.22 -37.88 -29.90
CA TRP A 759 -5.39 -38.58 -28.63
C TRP A 759 -6.75 -39.24 -28.49
N LEU A 760 -7.81 -38.61 -29.00
CA LEU A 760 -9.16 -39.18 -29.00
C LEU A 760 -9.22 -40.45 -29.85
N ASP A 761 -8.58 -40.45 -31.01
CA ASP A 761 -8.51 -41.63 -31.91
C ASP A 761 -7.73 -42.78 -31.24
N LYS A 762 -6.60 -42.49 -30.60
CA LYS A 762 -5.83 -43.49 -29.82
C LYS A 762 -6.67 -44.13 -28.73
N VAL A 763 -7.41 -43.31 -27.94
CA VAL A 763 -8.26 -43.78 -26.86
C VAL A 763 -9.44 -44.61 -27.41
N HIS A 764 -10.08 -44.18 -28.50
CA HIS A 764 -11.13 -44.94 -29.15
C HIS A 764 -10.65 -46.31 -29.67
N LYS A 765 -9.43 -46.35 -30.28
CA LYS A 765 -8.83 -47.62 -30.73
C LYS A 765 -8.58 -48.55 -29.55
N ALA A 766 -8.01 -48.04 -28.48
CA ALA A 766 -7.72 -48.81 -27.26
C ALA A 766 -9.02 -49.38 -26.60
N LYS A 767 -10.07 -48.52 -26.48
CA LYS A 767 -11.38 -49.01 -26.00
C LYS A 767 -11.96 -50.13 -26.82
N LYS A 768 -11.91 -50.05 -28.15
CA LYS A 768 -12.35 -51.12 -29.04
C LYS A 768 -11.58 -52.43 -28.83
N ALA A 769 -10.31 -52.32 -28.42
CA ALA A 769 -9.45 -53.47 -28.04
C ALA A 769 -9.69 -53.98 -26.60
N GLY A 770 -10.56 -53.36 -25.81
CA GLY A 770 -10.89 -53.76 -24.46
C GLY A 770 -10.28 -52.96 -23.32
N THR A 771 -9.38 -51.99 -23.63
CA THR A 771 -8.77 -51.11 -22.64
C THR A 771 -9.84 -50.28 -21.93
N LYS A 772 -9.78 -50.19 -20.61
CA LYS A 772 -10.72 -49.42 -19.79
C LYS A 772 -10.19 -47.97 -19.57
N VAL A 773 -11.09 -47.01 -19.48
CA VAL A 773 -10.78 -45.58 -19.33
C VAL A 773 -11.36 -45.03 -18.04
N PHE A 774 -10.47 -44.52 -17.18
CA PHE A 774 -10.77 -43.94 -15.90
C PHE A 774 -10.40 -42.46 -15.91
N ASP A 775 -11.39 -41.58 -16.01
CA ASP A 775 -11.16 -40.13 -16.20
C ASP A 775 -11.47 -39.35 -14.91
N LEU A 776 -10.45 -38.99 -14.13
CA LEU A 776 -10.57 -38.26 -12.89
C LEU A 776 -11.02 -36.80 -13.07
N LYS A 777 -10.91 -36.28 -14.26
CA LYS A 777 -11.15 -34.86 -14.56
C LYS A 777 -12.41 -34.61 -15.37
N ASN A 778 -13.12 -35.68 -15.75
CA ASN A 778 -14.25 -35.59 -16.65
C ASN A 778 -13.93 -34.78 -17.93
N THR A 779 -12.71 -34.98 -18.43
CA THR A 779 -12.14 -34.31 -19.61
C THR A 779 -12.67 -34.90 -20.90
N TRP A 780 -12.77 -36.22 -20.96
CA TRP A 780 -13.36 -36.99 -22.03
C TRP A 780 -14.84 -37.19 -21.71
N ASP A 781 -15.69 -36.45 -22.42
CA ASP A 781 -17.12 -36.41 -22.12
C ASP A 781 -17.72 -37.84 -22.06
N VAL A 782 -18.38 -38.12 -20.97
CA VAL A 782 -19.17 -39.39 -20.83
C VAL A 782 -20.22 -39.51 -21.93
N ARG A 783 -20.66 -38.40 -22.55
CA ARG A 783 -21.60 -38.39 -23.68
C ARG A 783 -21.01 -39.03 -24.91
N ASP A 784 -19.71 -38.91 -25.13
CA ASP A 784 -19.00 -39.48 -26.27
C ASP A 784 -18.63 -40.96 -26.00
N GLY A 785 -18.99 -41.52 -24.84
CA GLY A 785 -18.73 -42.89 -24.46
C GLY A 785 -17.25 -43.23 -24.26
N LEU A 786 -16.36 -42.22 -24.15
CA LEU A 786 -14.92 -42.41 -24.04
C LEU A 786 -14.47 -42.89 -22.66
N ALA A 787 -15.06 -42.41 -21.58
CA ALA A 787 -14.75 -42.84 -20.24
C ALA A 787 -15.66 -44.02 -19.80
N ASP A 788 -15.10 -45.08 -19.20
CA ASP A 788 -15.84 -46.17 -18.53
C ASP A 788 -16.22 -45.76 -17.11
N TRP A 789 -15.40 -44.83 -16.52
CA TRP A 789 -15.70 -44.20 -15.25
C TRP A 789 -15.16 -42.75 -15.20
N ALA A 790 -15.98 -41.87 -14.65
CA ALA A 790 -15.66 -40.51 -14.30
C ALA A 790 -16.52 -40.09 -13.11
N PRO A 791 -16.00 -39.18 -12.21
CA PRO A 791 -16.74 -38.76 -11.02
C PRO A 791 -17.98 -37.92 -11.30
#